data_e1d4a43a38f99fec8432770208328eea
#
_entry.id   e1d4a43a38f99fec8432770208328eea
#
_cell.length_a   1.000
_cell.length_b   1.000
_cell.length_c   1.000
_cell.angle_alpha   90.00
_cell.angle_beta   90.00
_cell.angle_gamma   90.00
#
_symmetry.space_group_name_H-M   'P 1'
#
loop_
_entity.id
_entity.type
_entity.pdbx_description
1 polymer ?
#
loop_
_entity_poly.entity_id
_entity_poly.type
_entity_poly.pdbx_seq_one_letter_code
_entity_poly.pdbx_strand_id
1 'polypeptide(L)'
;MREDIRSFLSRVEKPGRYTGGEPGSVYKDLGDTHLRVAFCFPDTYEIGMSNLGMRILCQAFNELDHVWCERVYAPWVDMEKEMRERHIPLFTHESGDPVGEFDIVAFTLQYEMCYTTVLNMMDLAGIPLRSGDRGEDSPIILAGGPCAYNPEPMAPFVDIFSIGEGEEALPELAKLYLSMKENGTYTKSAFLREASHLEGFYVPSLYEVAYNSDHTIASIAPQYPDVPAKVRRRVVADVDHTVVPTAPVMPYIETVQDRVTLEVFRGCVRGCRFCQAGFITRPVREKSVPVLCDIARATAENTGYDEISLMSLSISDYTEISHLTDELLEWTDEKKINLALPSLRADSFSRELMDKISGVRTSTLTFAPEAGTQRLRDVINKNVTEEEILNACRIAFEAGKTQVKLYFMMGLPGETYEDIAGIAEIARHVLDTFYATPNRNRARAPQVTLSVACFIPKPQTPFQWEGQDTMESLSEKQKFLMSKITDRKIRYNYHDASTSHLEAVFARGDRRLADALELAQKEGMRFDAWEEFFDYDKWIDVIRRCGLDPDFYANRAIPDGEILPWDMIDCGVSKEFLLRERHKSQAGDPTPGCHEKCSACGANRGIDPAACTWCPGGKASEKKTESSREEKTYRTPAARPTPGFSDPGTQKTVYRNVRVRFVKEDPALYIGHLDVARVMSRVVTKSGLPVYYTEGFNPRPKLVFASPLSVGCGSDCEIMDIRVLPEVTDEEILAALKAVGIKGLTVTDVYEAKSKLTEITDAAYRLRFHSPKASADCARIIEERFKTPVIMMKKSKSGEKEVDITSLIRSLTASFDETSGTVAVDCTLACSSSEYLNPSYVADAIARETDMITDDTWHETARLSLLRADGTEFR
;
A
#
# COMPACT_ATOMS: atom_id res chain seq x y z
N MET A 1 14.72 -17.29 1.84
CA MET A 1 14.37 -17.06 3.28
C MET A 1 15.59 -17.33 4.14
N ARG A 2 15.82 -16.51 5.18
CA ARG A 2 16.90 -16.73 6.16
C ARG A 2 16.65 -18.01 6.96
N GLU A 3 17.70 -18.81 7.19
CA GLU A 3 17.58 -20.05 7.96
C GLU A 3 17.31 -19.80 9.46
N ASP A 4 17.87 -18.72 10.02
CA ASP A 4 17.78 -18.40 11.45
C ASP A 4 16.37 -17.98 11.89
N ILE A 5 15.52 -17.46 10.97
CA ILE A 5 14.10 -17.14 11.29
C ILE A 5 13.16 -18.35 11.17
N ARG A 6 13.56 -19.42 10.46
CA ARG A 6 12.71 -20.60 10.19
C ARG A 6 12.18 -21.23 11.48
N SER A 7 13.02 -21.26 12.52
CA SER A 7 12.69 -21.90 13.79
C SER A 7 11.52 -21.27 14.57
N PHE A 8 11.23 -19.99 14.34
CA PHE A 8 10.16 -19.28 15.02
C PHE A 8 9.11 -18.66 14.10
N LEU A 9 9.32 -18.69 12.79
CA LEU A 9 8.44 -18.02 11.82
C LEU A 9 6.98 -18.51 11.91
N SER A 10 6.75 -19.75 12.35
CA SER A 10 5.40 -20.28 12.61
C SER A 10 4.71 -19.67 13.84
N ARG A 11 5.44 -18.94 14.69
CA ARG A 11 4.91 -18.31 15.91
C ARG A 11 4.42 -16.90 15.69
N VAL A 12 4.83 -16.27 14.57
CA VAL A 12 4.45 -14.88 14.24
C VAL A 12 3.18 -14.83 13.40
N GLU A 13 2.45 -13.73 13.54
CA GLU A 13 1.29 -13.44 12.71
C GLU A 13 1.72 -13.16 11.26
N LYS A 14 1.04 -13.78 10.31
CA LYS A 14 1.31 -13.63 8.87
C LYS A 14 2.79 -13.79 8.50
N PRO A 15 3.37 -14.97 8.75
CA PRO A 15 4.79 -15.22 8.49
C PRO A 15 5.21 -15.00 7.02
N GLY A 16 4.28 -15.06 6.09
CA GLY A 16 4.51 -14.72 4.68
C GLY A 16 4.99 -13.29 4.42
N ARG A 17 4.95 -12.40 5.42
CA ARG A 17 5.55 -11.06 5.37
C ARG A 17 7.07 -11.08 5.30
N TYR A 18 7.71 -12.19 5.73
CA TYR A 18 9.15 -12.25 6.01
C TYR A 18 9.89 -13.27 5.17
N THR A 19 9.20 -13.97 4.29
CA THR A 19 9.78 -15.10 3.53
C THR A 19 10.62 -14.68 2.34
N GLY A 20 10.32 -13.54 1.71
CA GLY A 20 10.94 -13.14 0.44
C GLY A 20 10.69 -14.13 -0.69
N GLY A 21 11.48 -14.04 -1.74
CA GLY A 21 11.43 -14.99 -2.87
C GLY A 21 10.26 -14.80 -3.80
N GLU A 22 9.58 -13.65 -3.75
CA GLU A 22 8.43 -13.33 -4.58
C GLU A 22 8.80 -13.29 -6.07
N PRO A 23 7.89 -13.70 -6.97
CA PRO A 23 8.09 -13.55 -8.40
C PRO A 23 8.35 -12.09 -8.79
N GLY A 24 9.35 -11.85 -9.63
CA GLY A 24 9.76 -10.51 -10.03
C GLY A 24 10.74 -9.82 -9.09
N SER A 25 11.14 -10.44 -7.97
CA SER A 25 12.26 -9.96 -7.14
C SER A 25 13.55 -9.94 -7.93
N VAL A 26 14.34 -8.87 -7.78
CA VAL A 26 15.61 -8.68 -8.48
C VAL A 26 16.74 -9.22 -7.62
N TYR A 27 17.57 -10.08 -8.20
CA TYR A 27 18.77 -10.62 -7.56
C TYR A 27 19.98 -10.27 -8.43
N LYS A 28 21.03 -9.74 -7.83
CA LYS A 28 22.30 -9.44 -8.49
C LYS A 28 23.46 -10.18 -7.82
N ASP A 29 24.55 -10.39 -8.57
CA ASP A 29 25.74 -10.99 -8.01
C ASP A 29 26.48 -9.96 -7.14
N LEU A 30 26.82 -10.34 -5.91
CA LEU A 30 27.56 -9.47 -5.00
C LEU A 30 28.96 -9.11 -5.52
N GLY A 31 29.58 -9.98 -6.34
CA GLY A 31 30.88 -9.70 -6.96
C GLY A 31 30.84 -8.56 -7.98
N ASP A 32 29.69 -8.33 -8.60
CA ASP A 32 29.46 -7.27 -9.58
C ASP A 32 28.75 -6.05 -8.98
N THR A 33 28.36 -6.12 -7.71
CA THR A 33 27.61 -5.04 -7.02
C THR A 33 28.57 -4.16 -6.24
N HIS A 34 28.61 -2.87 -6.59
CA HIS A 34 29.48 -1.87 -5.95
C HIS A 34 28.71 -0.88 -5.07
N LEU A 35 27.38 -0.87 -5.17
CA LEU A 35 26.49 -0.08 -4.31
C LEU A 35 25.29 -0.93 -3.93
N ARG A 36 25.08 -1.13 -2.64
CA ARG A 36 23.89 -1.79 -2.09
C ARG A 36 22.96 -0.78 -1.44
N VAL A 37 21.69 -0.81 -1.82
CA VAL A 37 20.66 0.09 -1.29
C VAL A 37 19.58 -0.74 -0.61
N ALA A 38 19.35 -0.54 0.69
CA ALA A 38 18.20 -1.08 1.40
C ALA A 38 17.07 -0.05 1.36
N PHE A 39 16.02 -0.30 0.57
CA PHE A 39 14.88 0.61 0.45
C PHE A 39 13.79 0.22 1.45
N CYS A 40 13.65 1.03 2.49
CA CYS A 40 12.82 0.78 3.66
C CYS A 40 11.47 1.50 3.54
N PHE A 41 10.40 0.76 3.75
CA PHE A 41 9.06 1.30 3.94
C PHE A 41 8.69 1.20 5.43
N PRO A 42 8.43 2.32 6.13
CA PRO A 42 8.21 2.33 7.58
C PRO A 42 6.78 1.95 7.96
N ASP A 43 6.30 0.84 7.44
CA ASP A 43 5.04 0.18 7.77
C ASP A 43 5.12 -1.29 7.36
N THR A 44 4.03 -2.03 7.58
CA THR A 44 3.95 -3.46 7.29
C THR A 44 4.10 -3.76 5.78
N TYR A 45 4.47 -5.01 5.49
CA TYR A 45 4.63 -5.53 4.14
C TYR A 45 3.43 -5.22 3.22
N GLU A 46 2.19 -5.40 3.70
CA GLU A 46 0.99 -5.23 2.88
C GLU A 46 0.80 -3.79 2.41
N ILE A 47 1.20 -2.82 3.23
CA ILE A 47 1.13 -1.40 2.90
C ILE A 47 2.30 -1.02 1.99
N GLY A 48 3.52 -1.42 2.34
CA GLY A 48 4.73 -1.11 1.57
C GLY A 48 4.71 -1.71 0.18
N MET A 49 4.32 -2.98 0.03
CA MET A 49 4.16 -3.64 -1.27
C MET A 49 3.09 -3.00 -2.15
N SER A 50 2.17 -2.24 -1.56
CA SER A 50 1.14 -1.50 -2.29
C SER A 50 1.61 -0.13 -2.78
N ASN A 51 2.77 0.37 -2.31
CA ASN A 51 3.28 1.69 -2.66
C ASN A 51 3.93 1.69 -4.04
N LEU A 52 3.34 2.43 -4.99
CA LEU A 52 3.85 2.53 -6.35
C LEU A 52 5.20 3.25 -6.40
N GLY A 53 5.40 4.29 -5.59
CA GLY A 53 6.65 5.05 -5.54
C GLY A 53 7.84 4.17 -5.17
N MET A 54 7.70 3.32 -4.14
CA MET A 54 8.74 2.35 -3.76
C MET A 54 9.10 1.41 -4.92
N ARG A 55 8.07 0.88 -5.63
CA ARG A 55 8.30 -0.02 -6.78
C ARG A 55 9.07 0.68 -7.91
N ILE A 56 8.70 1.92 -8.24
CA ILE A 56 9.36 2.73 -9.27
C ILE A 56 10.81 3.02 -8.87
N LEU A 57 11.05 3.46 -7.64
CA LEU A 57 12.38 3.88 -7.19
C LEU A 57 13.33 2.69 -7.00
N CYS A 58 12.85 1.54 -6.51
CA CYS A 58 13.64 0.30 -6.48
C CYS A 58 14.02 -0.13 -7.90
N GLN A 59 13.10 -0.02 -8.86
CA GLN A 59 13.38 -0.31 -10.27
C GLN A 59 14.43 0.65 -10.83
N ALA A 60 14.31 1.95 -10.56
CA ALA A 60 15.25 2.97 -11.05
C ALA A 60 16.68 2.72 -10.55
N PHE A 61 16.85 2.28 -9.31
CA PHE A 61 18.17 1.83 -8.81
C PHE A 61 18.63 0.53 -9.49
N ASN A 62 17.73 -0.46 -9.62
CA ASN A 62 18.09 -1.77 -10.15
C ASN A 62 18.35 -1.78 -11.66
N GLU A 63 17.93 -0.75 -12.41
CA GLU A 63 18.31 -0.53 -13.81
C GLU A 63 19.74 -0.06 -13.99
N LEU A 64 20.40 0.42 -12.91
CA LEU A 64 21.79 0.81 -12.96
C LEU A 64 22.72 -0.42 -12.86
N ASP A 65 23.79 -0.40 -13.64
CA ASP A 65 24.86 -1.36 -13.52
C ASP A 65 25.53 -1.19 -12.14
N HIS A 66 25.96 -2.30 -11.53
CA HIS A 66 26.66 -2.35 -10.24
C HIS A 66 25.87 -1.80 -9.03
N VAL A 67 24.57 -1.52 -9.16
CA VAL A 67 23.71 -1.10 -8.07
C VAL A 67 22.66 -2.18 -7.80
N TRP A 68 22.53 -2.62 -6.55
CA TRP A 68 21.48 -3.54 -6.13
C TRP A 68 20.63 -2.90 -5.04
N CYS A 69 19.36 -2.70 -5.34
CA CYS A 69 18.35 -2.19 -4.42
C CYS A 69 17.45 -3.32 -3.95
N GLU A 70 17.35 -3.48 -2.64
CA GLU A 70 16.59 -4.52 -1.95
C GLU A 70 15.51 -3.90 -1.06
N ARG A 71 14.39 -4.60 -0.88
CA ARG A 71 13.22 -4.08 -0.15
C ARG A 71 13.28 -4.46 1.32
N VAL A 72 12.80 -3.55 2.16
CA VAL A 72 12.67 -3.73 3.61
C VAL A 72 11.32 -3.19 4.08
N TYR A 73 10.64 -3.88 4.97
CA TYR A 73 9.40 -3.44 5.61
C TYR A 73 9.55 -3.51 7.13
N ALA A 74 8.79 -2.68 7.84
CA ALA A 74 8.80 -2.72 9.29
C ALA A 74 8.23 -4.07 9.78
N PRO A 75 8.96 -4.81 10.64
CA PRO A 75 8.45 -6.03 11.22
C PRO A 75 7.32 -5.72 12.20
N TRP A 76 6.26 -6.56 12.19
CA TRP A 76 5.20 -6.44 13.17
C TRP A 76 5.72 -6.74 14.58
N VAL A 77 4.99 -6.32 15.59
CA VAL A 77 5.45 -6.34 16.98
C VAL A 77 5.85 -7.73 17.51
N ASP A 78 5.22 -8.78 17.03
CA ASP A 78 5.55 -10.16 17.40
C ASP A 78 6.87 -10.63 16.74
N MET A 79 7.06 -10.31 15.46
CA MET A 79 8.32 -10.58 14.75
C MET A 79 9.45 -9.75 15.35
N GLU A 80 9.22 -8.46 15.61
CA GLU A 80 10.20 -7.60 16.27
C GLU A 80 10.64 -8.18 17.63
N LYS A 81 9.70 -8.69 18.42
CA LYS A 81 9.99 -9.33 19.71
C LYS A 81 10.94 -10.51 19.53
N GLU A 82 10.63 -11.45 18.63
CA GLU A 82 11.49 -12.61 18.35
C GLU A 82 12.89 -12.18 17.86
N MET A 83 12.94 -11.14 16.97
CA MET A 83 14.20 -10.59 16.48
C MET A 83 15.06 -10.02 17.62
N ARG A 84 14.49 -9.23 18.53
CA ARG A 84 15.20 -8.65 19.67
C ARG A 84 15.68 -9.73 20.66
N GLU A 85 14.85 -10.70 20.99
CA GLU A 85 15.17 -11.80 21.91
C GLU A 85 16.31 -12.69 21.36
N ARG A 86 16.38 -12.85 20.03
CA ARG A 86 17.37 -13.70 19.34
C ARG A 86 18.55 -12.93 18.77
N HIS A 87 18.58 -11.60 18.96
CA HIS A 87 19.61 -10.72 18.40
C HIS A 87 19.73 -10.79 16.87
N ILE A 88 18.60 -10.96 16.18
CA ILE A 88 18.52 -10.95 14.72
C ILE A 88 18.31 -9.51 14.26
N PRO A 89 19.23 -8.91 13.49
CA PRO A 89 19.08 -7.55 12.99
C PRO A 89 17.99 -7.48 11.91
N LEU A 90 17.47 -6.27 11.64
CA LEU A 90 16.58 -6.02 10.51
C LEU A 90 17.27 -6.41 9.20
N PHE A 91 16.55 -7.10 8.31
CA PHE A 91 17.08 -7.71 7.10
C PHE A 91 16.22 -7.41 5.87
N THR A 92 16.83 -7.55 4.69
CA THR A 92 16.18 -7.34 3.39
C THR A 92 15.37 -8.56 2.93
N HIS A 93 14.44 -8.34 2.00
CA HIS A 93 13.59 -9.42 1.46
C HIS A 93 14.28 -10.26 0.39
N GLU A 94 15.21 -9.69 -0.36
CA GLU A 94 15.91 -10.36 -1.45
C GLU A 94 17.04 -11.25 -0.94
N SER A 95 18.11 -10.66 -0.44
CA SER A 95 19.26 -11.41 0.08
C SER A 95 19.03 -11.99 1.47
N GLY A 96 18.25 -11.29 2.29
CA GLY A 96 18.13 -11.56 3.73
C GLY A 96 19.29 -11.02 4.55
N ASP A 97 20.16 -10.20 3.97
CA ASP A 97 21.29 -9.62 4.67
C ASP A 97 20.86 -8.51 5.64
N PRO A 98 21.66 -8.26 6.71
CA PRO A 98 21.39 -7.20 7.67
C PRO A 98 21.39 -5.81 7.01
N VAL A 99 20.37 -5.01 7.28
CA VAL A 99 20.22 -3.65 6.71
C VAL A 99 21.38 -2.74 7.08
N GLY A 100 21.99 -2.93 8.27
CA GLY A 100 23.13 -2.14 8.72
C GLY A 100 24.41 -2.35 7.90
N GLU A 101 24.47 -3.37 7.03
CA GLU A 101 25.63 -3.69 6.18
C GLU A 101 25.52 -3.07 4.78
N PHE A 102 24.48 -2.32 4.49
CA PHE A 102 24.26 -1.67 3.20
C PHE A 102 24.98 -0.32 3.13
N ASP A 103 25.27 0.16 1.93
CA ASP A 103 25.91 1.46 1.72
C ASP A 103 24.92 2.61 1.93
N ILE A 104 23.67 2.45 1.45
CA ILE A 104 22.58 3.41 1.59
C ILE A 104 21.37 2.70 2.16
N VAL A 105 20.78 3.28 3.20
CA VAL A 105 19.47 2.87 3.75
C VAL A 105 18.48 4.00 3.47
N ALA A 106 17.56 3.74 2.55
CA ALA A 106 16.62 4.73 2.05
C ALA A 106 15.23 4.53 2.67
N PHE A 107 14.62 5.58 3.20
CA PHE A 107 13.28 5.58 3.77
C PHE A 107 12.33 6.44 2.96
N THR A 108 11.09 5.96 2.77
CA THR A 108 10.02 6.77 2.20
C THR A 108 9.10 7.30 3.30
N LEU A 109 9.09 8.63 3.49
CA LEU A 109 8.30 9.32 4.51
C LEU A 109 6.96 9.76 3.92
N GLN A 110 5.98 8.86 3.95
CA GLN A 110 4.66 9.10 3.36
C GLN A 110 3.71 9.85 4.30
N TYR A 111 3.93 9.74 5.60
CA TYR A 111 3.05 10.23 6.65
C TYR A 111 3.85 10.50 7.92
N GLU A 112 3.59 11.59 8.63
CA GLU A 112 4.39 12.02 9.78
C GLU A 112 4.35 11.02 10.94
N MET A 113 3.24 10.27 11.08
CA MET A 113 3.10 9.26 12.14
C MET A 113 3.95 7.99 11.90
N CYS A 114 4.77 7.95 10.85
CA CYS A 114 5.73 6.88 10.63
C CYS A 114 7.12 7.15 11.24
N TYR A 115 7.39 8.34 11.80
CA TYR A 115 8.73 8.76 12.22
C TYR A 115 9.34 7.85 13.27
N THR A 116 8.59 7.46 14.31
CA THR A 116 9.07 6.50 15.32
C THR A 116 9.34 5.13 14.72
N THR A 117 8.54 4.70 13.75
CA THR A 117 8.78 3.43 13.04
C THR A 117 10.08 3.46 12.24
N VAL A 118 10.43 4.60 11.61
CA VAL A 118 11.74 4.79 10.97
C VAL A 118 12.87 4.61 11.98
N LEU A 119 12.78 5.28 13.13
CA LEU A 119 13.79 5.17 14.19
C LEU A 119 13.88 3.75 14.75
N ASN A 120 12.74 3.08 14.93
CA ASN A 120 12.71 1.68 15.36
C ASN A 120 13.36 0.73 14.35
N MET A 121 13.16 0.95 13.03
CA MET A 121 13.83 0.18 11.99
C MET A 121 15.35 0.41 11.99
N MET A 122 15.80 1.64 12.22
CA MET A 122 17.23 1.94 12.36
C MET A 122 17.83 1.25 13.58
N ASP A 123 17.16 1.29 14.72
CA ASP A 123 17.57 0.61 15.95
C ASP A 123 17.66 -0.91 15.76
N LEU A 124 16.64 -1.53 15.15
CA LEU A 124 16.66 -2.94 14.80
C LEU A 124 17.77 -3.33 13.82
N ALA A 125 18.17 -2.40 12.95
CA ALA A 125 19.28 -2.60 12.03
C ALA A 125 20.67 -2.38 12.69
N GLY A 126 20.69 -1.97 13.97
CA GLY A 126 21.93 -1.63 14.69
C GLY A 126 22.58 -0.34 14.20
N ILE A 127 21.81 0.55 13.56
CA ILE A 127 22.30 1.82 13.02
C ILE A 127 22.12 2.91 14.08
N PRO A 128 23.19 3.67 14.46
CA PRO A 128 23.04 4.80 15.38
C PRO A 128 22.02 5.80 14.87
N LEU A 129 21.08 6.22 15.72
CA LEU A 129 19.95 7.06 15.30
C LEU A 129 20.43 8.42 14.81
N ARG A 130 21.25 9.13 15.60
CA ARG A 130 21.72 10.46 15.24
C ARG A 130 22.78 10.41 14.16
N SER A 131 22.69 11.28 13.16
CA SER A 131 23.66 11.37 12.06
C SER A 131 25.07 11.71 12.57
N GLY A 132 25.20 12.50 13.65
CA GLY A 132 26.46 12.85 14.28
C GLY A 132 27.17 11.69 14.98
N ASP A 133 26.46 10.61 15.30
CA ASP A 133 27.02 9.41 15.96
C ASP A 133 27.43 8.34 14.94
N ARG A 134 27.19 8.55 13.64
CA ARG A 134 27.53 7.63 12.55
C ARG A 134 28.92 7.96 11.98
N GLY A 135 29.79 6.96 11.97
CA GLY A 135 31.14 7.06 11.37
C GLY A 135 31.16 6.85 9.85
N GLU A 136 32.37 6.81 9.30
CA GLU A 136 32.61 6.62 7.86
C GLU A 136 32.08 5.27 7.33
N ASP A 137 32.09 4.23 8.17
CA ASP A 137 31.65 2.87 7.81
C ASP A 137 30.14 2.67 8.04
N SER A 138 29.46 3.66 8.60
CA SER A 138 28.02 3.58 8.77
C SER A 138 27.28 3.87 7.47
N PRO A 139 26.14 3.22 7.19
CA PRO A 139 25.36 3.52 6.01
C PRO A 139 24.92 4.99 5.95
N ILE A 140 24.69 5.47 4.73
CA ILE A 140 24.08 6.77 4.50
C ILE A 140 22.57 6.61 4.66
N ILE A 141 21.97 7.38 5.55
CA ILE A 141 20.52 7.41 5.71
C ILE A 141 19.94 8.45 4.77
N LEU A 142 19.21 7.95 3.78
CA LEU A 142 18.50 8.73 2.77
C LEU A 142 17.00 8.71 3.07
N ALA A 143 16.32 9.84 3.00
CA ALA A 143 14.87 9.88 3.16
C ALA A 143 14.21 10.73 2.06
N GLY A 144 12.98 10.40 1.69
CA GLY A 144 12.21 11.13 0.69
C GLY A 144 10.71 10.95 0.90
N GLY A 145 9.91 11.50 0.01
CA GLY A 145 8.44 11.44 0.08
C GLY A 145 7.79 12.76 0.53
N PRO A 146 6.46 12.80 0.69
CA PRO A 146 5.74 14.05 0.98
C PRO A 146 6.18 14.77 2.26
N CYS A 147 6.55 14.03 3.31
CA CYS A 147 7.01 14.63 4.57
C CYS A 147 8.40 15.27 4.45
N ALA A 148 9.19 14.94 3.42
CA ALA A 148 10.49 15.58 3.18
C ALA A 148 10.36 17.07 2.81
N TYR A 149 9.16 17.59 2.52
CA TYR A 149 8.91 19.01 2.33
C TYR A 149 8.89 19.82 3.64
N ASN A 150 8.86 19.16 4.80
CA ASN A 150 9.37 19.66 6.08
C ASN A 150 10.33 18.61 6.66
N PRO A 151 11.62 18.65 6.34
CA PRO A 151 12.58 17.64 6.79
C PRO A 151 13.00 17.81 8.25
N GLU A 152 12.74 18.97 8.86
CA GLU A 152 13.36 19.40 10.10
C GLU A 152 13.10 18.49 11.31
N PRO A 153 11.91 17.92 11.55
CA PRO A 153 11.74 16.98 12.65
C PRO A 153 12.64 15.75 12.59
N MET A 154 12.97 15.32 11.36
CA MET A 154 13.82 14.16 11.11
C MET A 154 15.28 14.52 10.77
N ALA A 155 15.60 15.80 10.65
CA ALA A 155 16.93 16.27 10.20
C ALA A 155 18.10 15.74 11.03
N PRO A 156 18.05 15.58 12.37
CA PRO A 156 19.15 15.00 13.13
C PRO A 156 19.38 13.50 12.89
N PHE A 157 18.43 12.79 12.28
CA PHE A 157 18.50 11.34 12.04
C PHE A 157 18.88 10.97 10.60
N VAL A 158 18.67 11.87 9.65
CA VAL A 158 18.81 11.62 8.20
C VAL A 158 20.03 12.36 7.67
N ASP A 159 20.84 11.66 6.87
CA ASP A 159 22.03 12.27 6.25
C ASP A 159 21.66 13.10 5.01
N ILE A 160 20.71 12.61 4.18
CA ILE A 160 20.27 13.24 2.94
C ILE A 160 18.75 13.12 2.80
N PHE A 161 18.09 14.23 2.50
CA PHE A 161 16.69 14.19 2.02
C PHE A 161 16.63 14.39 0.51
N SER A 162 15.85 13.52 -0.16
CA SER A 162 15.47 13.69 -1.56
C SER A 162 14.15 14.45 -1.63
N ILE A 163 14.18 15.66 -2.18
CA ILE A 163 13.06 16.57 -2.29
C ILE A 163 12.52 16.54 -3.73
N GLY A 164 11.30 16.05 -3.89
CA GLY A 164 10.66 15.94 -5.21
C GLY A 164 10.63 14.52 -5.76
N GLU A 165 10.85 14.40 -7.06
CA GLU A 165 10.72 13.14 -7.80
C GLU A 165 12.07 12.43 -7.90
N GLY A 166 12.10 11.15 -7.49
CA GLY A 166 13.34 10.42 -7.30
C GLY A 166 13.85 9.65 -8.52
N GLU A 167 13.04 9.49 -9.57
CA GLU A 167 13.37 8.59 -10.70
C GLU A 167 14.64 8.98 -11.46
N GLU A 168 14.97 10.28 -11.48
CA GLU A 168 16.23 10.78 -12.05
C GLU A 168 17.23 11.11 -10.95
N ALA A 169 16.76 11.71 -9.84
CA ALA A 169 17.64 12.18 -8.76
C ALA A 169 18.39 11.02 -8.07
N LEU A 170 17.71 9.92 -7.76
CA LEU A 170 18.34 8.79 -7.08
C LEU A 170 19.38 8.07 -7.94
N PRO A 171 19.15 7.82 -9.23
CA PRO A 171 20.21 7.37 -10.15
C PRO A 171 21.40 8.33 -10.24
N GLU A 172 21.19 9.66 -10.23
CA GLU A 172 22.29 10.63 -10.19
C GLU A 172 23.12 10.53 -8.90
N LEU A 173 22.45 10.40 -7.76
CA LEU A 173 23.11 10.19 -6.47
C LEU A 173 23.93 8.89 -6.43
N ALA A 174 23.38 7.80 -6.97
CA ALA A 174 24.07 6.51 -7.07
C ALA A 174 25.33 6.60 -7.95
N LYS A 175 25.22 7.27 -9.09
CA LYS A 175 26.35 7.49 -10.00
C LYS A 175 27.44 8.35 -9.35
N LEU A 176 27.07 9.38 -8.58
CA LEU A 176 28.01 10.16 -7.81
C LEU A 176 28.77 9.29 -6.80
N TYR A 177 28.04 8.44 -6.04
CA TYR A 177 28.65 7.51 -5.08
C TYR A 177 29.66 6.57 -5.76
N LEU A 178 29.25 5.89 -6.82
CA LEU A 178 30.09 4.96 -7.58
C LEU A 178 31.35 5.65 -8.13
N SER A 179 31.18 6.83 -8.74
CA SER A 179 32.30 7.62 -9.28
C SER A 179 33.31 8.03 -8.21
N MET A 180 32.84 8.46 -7.02
CA MET A 180 33.74 8.83 -5.92
C MET A 180 34.48 7.61 -5.35
N LYS A 181 33.83 6.45 -5.26
CA LYS A 181 34.47 5.18 -4.85
C LYS A 181 35.54 4.74 -5.87
N GLU A 182 35.21 4.75 -7.15
CA GLU A 182 36.12 4.37 -8.23
C GLU A 182 37.36 5.25 -8.29
N ASN A 183 37.17 6.56 -8.12
CA ASN A 183 38.24 7.55 -8.14
C ASN A 183 39.03 7.60 -6.81
N GLY A 184 38.64 6.87 -5.78
CA GLY A 184 39.27 6.89 -4.46
C GLY A 184 39.14 8.22 -3.71
N THR A 185 38.11 9.02 -4.05
CA THR A 185 37.83 10.33 -3.42
C THR A 185 36.71 10.27 -2.40
N TYR A 186 36.12 9.09 -2.22
CA TYR A 186 35.01 8.92 -1.29
C TYR A 186 35.48 9.07 0.16
N THR A 187 34.87 9.99 0.85
CA THR A 187 34.64 9.99 2.30
C THR A 187 33.16 10.35 2.50
N LYS A 188 32.56 9.93 3.59
CA LYS A 188 31.15 10.25 3.86
C LYS A 188 30.90 11.76 3.82
N SER A 189 31.78 12.53 4.46
CA SER A 189 31.66 13.99 4.48
C SER A 189 31.80 14.64 3.10
N ALA A 190 32.74 14.16 2.27
CA ALA A 190 32.90 14.65 0.91
C ALA A 190 31.70 14.30 0.05
N PHE A 191 31.19 13.07 0.15
CA PHE A 191 30.00 12.65 -0.57
C PHE A 191 28.76 13.48 -0.21
N LEU A 192 28.53 13.71 1.09
CA LEU A 192 27.42 14.54 1.54
C LEU A 192 27.50 15.98 0.99
N ARG A 193 28.71 16.52 0.93
CA ARG A 193 28.92 17.86 0.36
C ARG A 193 28.66 17.89 -1.14
N GLU A 194 29.20 16.95 -1.91
CA GLU A 194 28.94 16.85 -3.34
C GLU A 194 27.46 16.57 -3.64
N ALA A 195 26.80 15.72 -2.85
CA ALA A 195 25.38 15.44 -2.98
C ALA A 195 24.52 16.70 -2.80
N SER A 196 24.91 17.64 -1.93
CA SER A 196 24.20 18.92 -1.74
C SER A 196 24.17 19.83 -2.97
N HIS A 197 25.05 19.60 -3.95
CA HIS A 197 25.07 20.33 -5.22
C HIS A 197 24.13 19.74 -6.27
N LEU A 198 23.65 18.50 -6.07
CA LEU A 198 22.65 17.90 -6.96
C LEU A 198 21.27 18.50 -6.67
N GLU A 199 20.49 18.77 -7.73
CA GLU A 199 19.12 19.31 -7.57
C GLU A 199 18.21 18.29 -6.85
N GLY A 200 17.55 18.72 -5.80
CA GLY A 200 16.63 17.91 -5.03
C GLY A 200 17.22 17.30 -3.76
N PHE A 201 18.46 17.57 -3.41
CA PHE A 201 19.05 16.98 -2.21
C PHE A 201 19.32 18.01 -1.11
N TYR A 202 18.71 17.79 0.05
CA TYR A 202 18.95 18.54 1.27
C TYR A 202 19.78 17.70 2.24
N VAL A 203 20.92 18.25 2.67
CA VAL A 203 21.86 17.61 3.60
C VAL A 203 21.84 18.40 4.91
N PRO A 204 21.07 17.98 5.94
CA PRO A 204 20.82 18.78 7.14
C PRO A 204 22.07 19.19 7.90
N SER A 205 23.11 18.35 7.91
CA SER A 205 24.39 18.62 8.61
C SER A 205 25.17 19.80 8.02
N LEU A 206 24.82 20.27 6.83
CA LEU A 206 25.45 21.42 6.18
C LEU A 206 24.74 22.75 6.49
N TYR A 207 23.68 22.74 7.32
CA TYR A 207 22.90 23.94 7.68
C TYR A 207 22.83 24.13 9.18
N GLU A 208 23.01 25.39 9.59
CA GLU A 208 22.83 25.82 10.97
C GLU A 208 21.46 26.47 11.15
N VAL A 209 20.78 26.11 12.23
CA VAL A 209 19.49 26.69 12.63
C VAL A 209 19.67 27.40 13.95
N ALA A 210 19.38 28.70 13.98
CA ALA A 210 19.37 29.51 15.18
C ALA A 210 17.94 29.83 15.60
N TYR A 211 17.71 29.94 16.91
CA TYR A 211 16.39 30.21 17.48
C TYR A 211 16.39 31.50 18.29
N ASN A 212 15.27 32.22 18.29
CA ASN A 212 14.99 33.34 19.13
C ASN A 212 14.59 32.87 20.55
N SER A 213 14.57 33.80 21.49
CA SER A 213 14.17 33.52 22.89
C SER A 213 12.69 33.10 23.04
N ASP A 214 11.85 33.40 22.07
CA ASP A 214 10.44 32.99 22.01
C ASP A 214 10.23 31.65 21.26
N HIS A 215 11.30 30.93 21.05
CA HIS A 215 11.31 29.63 20.32
C HIS A 215 11.02 29.71 18.83
N THR A 216 10.84 30.89 18.22
CA THR A 216 10.77 31.01 16.76
C THR A 216 12.15 30.84 16.12
N ILE A 217 12.20 30.48 14.82
CA ILE A 217 13.46 30.36 14.11
C ILE A 217 14.00 31.77 13.79
N ALA A 218 15.24 32.02 14.19
CA ALA A 218 15.93 33.27 13.88
C ALA A 218 16.61 33.21 12.50
N SER A 219 17.20 32.06 12.13
CA SER A 219 17.81 31.83 10.81
C SER A 219 17.98 30.35 10.50
N ILE A 220 17.97 30.01 9.23
CA ILE A 220 18.44 28.76 8.66
C ILE A 220 19.45 29.13 7.60
N ALA A 221 20.70 28.75 7.76
CA ALA A 221 21.78 29.18 6.86
C ALA A 221 22.75 28.03 6.54
N PRO A 222 23.28 27.94 5.31
CA PRO A 222 24.33 27.01 5.00
C PRO A 222 25.61 27.36 5.74
N GLN A 223 26.33 26.34 6.22
CA GLN A 223 27.60 26.53 6.94
C GLN A 223 28.77 26.84 5.99
N TYR A 224 28.61 26.58 4.71
CA TYR A 224 29.63 26.78 3.70
C TYR A 224 29.09 27.62 2.52
N PRO A 225 29.91 28.50 1.93
CA PRO A 225 29.46 29.42 0.86
C PRO A 225 29.02 28.74 -0.44
N ASP A 226 29.48 27.52 -0.70
CA ASP A 226 29.15 26.73 -1.89
C ASP A 226 27.88 25.88 -1.71
N VAL A 227 27.41 25.69 -0.47
CA VAL A 227 26.17 24.98 -0.21
C VAL A 227 24.98 25.86 -0.55
N PRO A 228 23.98 25.37 -1.32
CA PRO A 228 22.82 26.18 -1.72
C PRO A 228 22.03 26.72 -0.54
N ALA A 229 21.74 28.00 -0.51
CA ALA A 229 20.87 28.58 0.53
C ALA A 229 19.42 28.08 0.46
N LYS A 230 18.99 27.61 -0.70
CA LYS A 230 17.69 26.96 -0.92
C LYS A 230 17.87 25.71 -1.75
N VAL A 231 17.23 24.64 -1.31
CA VAL A 231 17.19 23.36 -2.02
C VAL A 231 15.95 23.34 -2.89
N ARG A 232 16.15 23.35 -4.19
CA ARG A 232 15.07 23.20 -5.15
C ARG A 232 14.70 21.74 -5.31
N ARG A 233 13.40 21.46 -5.30
CA ARG A 233 12.91 20.10 -5.55
C ARG A 233 13.23 19.63 -6.97
N ARG A 234 13.49 18.33 -7.13
CA ARG A 234 13.59 17.69 -8.44
C ARG A 234 12.20 17.52 -9.07
N VAL A 235 12.12 17.78 -10.37
CA VAL A 235 10.90 17.57 -11.17
C VAL A 235 11.26 16.85 -12.45
N VAL A 236 10.65 15.71 -12.69
CA VAL A 236 10.76 14.99 -13.96
C VAL A 236 9.88 15.69 -14.99
N ALA A 237 10.51 16.22 -16.04
CA ALA A 237 9.81 16.99 -17.06
C ALA A 237 9.00 16.09 -18.02
N ASP A 238 9.59 14.98 -18.45
CA ASP A 238 8.98 14.02 -19.37
C ASP A 238 8.52 12.76 -18.62
N VAL A 239 7.21 12.71 -18.32
CA VAL A 239 6.61 11.59 -17.60
C VAL A 239 6.32 10.37 -18.48
N ASP A 240 6.34 10.52 -19.82
CA ASP A 240 6.18 9.39 -20.74
C ASP A 240 7.39 8.44 -20.70
N HIS A 241 8.58 8.98 -20.46
CA HIS A 241 9.83 8.22 -20.44
C HIS A 241 10.32 7.89 -19.01
N THR A 242 9.46 8.04 -18.01
CA THR A 242 9.80 7.60 -16.64
C THR A 242 9.89 6.09 -16.53
N VAL A 243 10.76 5.63 -15.63
CA VAL A 243 10.82 4.21 -15.24
C VAL A 243 9.49 3.76 -14.67
N VAL A 244 8.92 2.72 -15.23
CA VAL A 244 7.69 2.08 -14.71
C VAL A 244 7.89 0.56 -14.71
N PRO A 245 7.80 -0.11 -13.56
CA PRO A 245 7.95 -1.56 -13.50
C PRO A 245 6.75 -2.26 -14.14
N THR A 246 6.92 -2.77 -15.36
CA THR A 246 5.90 -3.55 -16.07
C THR A 246 5.88 -5.03 -15.65
N ALA A 247 6.94 -5.50 -14.98
CA ALA A 247 7.01 -6.81 -14.33
C ALA A 247 7.30 -6.62 -12.81
N PRO A 248 6.40 -5.96 -12.06
CA PRO A 248 6.64 -5.67 -10.66
C PRO A 248 6.69 -6.93 -9.82
N VAL A 249 7.32 -6.83 -8.66
CA VAL A 249 7.30 -7.92 -7.68
C VAL A 249 5.88 -8.27 -7.28
N MET A 250 5.56 -9.56 -7.36
CA MET A 250 4.22 -10.11 -7.12
C MET A 250 4.12 -10.66 -5.70
N PRO A 251 3.30 -10.06 -4.81
CA PRO A 251 3.17 -10.54 -3.44
C PRO A 251 2.54 -11.92 -3.36
N TYR A 252 3.05 -12.77 -2.46
CA TYR A 252 2.43 -14.05 -2.13
C TYR A 252 1.17 -13.88 -1.27
N ILE A 253 1.16 -12.90 -0.36
CA ILE A 253 0.01 -12.61 0.50
C ILE A 253 -0.79 -11.43 -0.04
N GLU A 254 -2.03 -11.29 0.44
CA GLU A 254 -2.90 -10.16 0.08
C GLU A 254 -2.30 -8.83 0.50
N THR A 255 -2.30 -7.87 -0.42
CA THR A 255 -1.85 -6.50 -0.18
C THR A 255 -3.01 -5.52 -0.37
N VAL A 256 -2.86 -4.28 0.10
CA VAL A 256 -3.90 -3.24 0.01
C VAL A 256 -4.23 -2.89 -1.45
N GLN A 257 -3.21 -2.86 -2.32
CA GLN A 257 -3.34 -2.57 -3.75
C GLN A 257 -2.93 -3.80 -4.58
N ASP A 258 -3.80 -4.82 -4.61
CA ASP A 258 -3.56 -6.08 -5.33
C ASP A 258 -4.06 -6.00 -6.78
N ARG A 259 -3.49 -5.06 -7.56
CA ARG A 259 -3.93 -4.69 -8.91
C ARG A 259 -2.83 -3.98 -9.72
N VAL A 260 -3.01 -3.85 -11.02
CA VAL A 260 -2.21 -2.94 -11.83
C VAL A 260 -2.56 -1.50 -11.45
N THR A 261 -1.59 -0.74 -10.96
CA THR A 261 -1.76 0.69 -10.69
C THR A 261 -1.10 1.49 -11.80
N LEU A 262 -1.90 2.22 -12.56
CA LEU A 262 -1.47 2.99 -13.72
C LEU A 262 -1.48 4.48 -13.37
N GLU A 263 -0.30 5.08 -13.17
CA GLU A 263 -0.15 6.51 -12.94
C GLU A 263 -0.39 7.28 -14.23
N VAL A 264 -1.51 8.01 -14.32
CA VAL A 264 -1.96 8.68 -15.55
C VAL A 264 -1.31 10.04 -15.72
N PHE A 265 -1.21 10.80 -14.65
CA PHE A 265 -0.54 12.10 -14.66
C PHE A 265 -0.09 12.50 -13.26
N ARG A 266 0.84 13.44 -13.19
CA ARG A 266 1.36 14.09 -11.98
C ARG A 266 0.93 15.53 -11.89
N GLY A 267 0.77 16.01 -10.66
CA GLY A 267 0.27 17.35 -10.39
C GLY A 267 -1.25 17.41 -10.28
N CYS A 268 -1.77 18.61 -10.05
CA CYS A 268 -3.20 18.86 -9.97
C CYS A 268 -3.51 20.24 -10.56
N VAL A 269 -4.53 20.32 -11.43
CA VAL A 269 -5.02 21.57 -12.04
C VAL A 269 -5.73 22.47 -11.04
N ARG A 270 -6.17 21.88 -9.91
CA ARG A 270 -6.95 22.59 -8.89
C ARG A 270 -6.06 23.34 -7.92
N GLY A 271 -6.63 24.20 -7.14
CA GLY A 271 -5.91 25.06 -6.20
C GLY A 271 -6.48 25.00 -4.78
N CYS A 272 -6.93 23.81 -4.33
CA CYS A 272 -7.45 23.63 -2.98
C CYS A 272 -6.40 24.06 -1.96
N ARG A 273 -6.69 25.09 -1.13
CA ARG A 273 -5.71 25.81 -0.30
C ARG A 273 -5.15 24.99 0.86
N PHE A 274 -5.78 23.88 1.21
CA PHE A 274 -5.33 22.96 2.25
C PHE A 274 -4.43 21.82 1.71
N CYS A 275 -4.45 21.55 0.41
CA CYS A 275 -3.94 20.31 -0.16
C CYS A 275 -2.45 20.40 -0.49
N GLN A 276 -1.58 19.82 0.35
CA GLN A 276 -0.14 19.79 0.10
C GLN A 276 0.20 19.15 -1.24
N ALA A 277 -0.37 17.97 -1.53
CA ALA A 277 -0.11 17.27 -2.79
C ALA A 277 -0.43 18.15 -4.02
N GLY A 278 -1.48 18.95 -3.97
CA GLY A 278 -1.86 19.86 -5.03
C GLY A 278 -0.84 20.97 -5.32
N PHE A 279 0.11 21.24 -4.44
CA PHE A 279 1.17 22.24 -4.62
C PHE A 279 2.53 21.61 -4.86
N ILE A 280 2.92 20.64 -4.05
CA ILE A 280 4.25 20.02 -4.13
C ILE A 280 4.47 19.16 -5.37
N THR A 281 3.40 18.78 -6.08
CA THR A 281 3.51 17.97 -7.31
C THR A 281 3.33 18.76 -8.60
N ARG A 282 3.10 20.11 -8.55
CA ARG A 282 3.01 20.96 -9.74
C ARG A 282 4.35 21.00 -10.50
N PRO A 283 4.36 21.22 -11.82
CA PRO A 283 3.24 21.41 -12.73
C PRO A 283 2.50 20.13 -13.05
N VAL A 284 1.36 20.24 -13.75
CA VAL A 284 0.63 19.09 -14.29
C VAL A 284 1.36 18.54 -15.51
N ARG A 285 1.66 17.25 -15.49
CA ARG A 285 2.33 16.52 -16.59
C ARG A 285 1.60 15.21 -16.81
N GLU A 286 1.05 15.08 -18.01
CA GLU A 286 0.22 13.94 -18.41
C GLU A 286 1.02 12.93 -19.22
N LYS A 287 0.85 11.64 -18.94
CA LYS A 287 1.32 10.57 -19.81
C LYS A 287 0.40 10.46 -21.03
N SER A 288 0.96 10.12 -22.17
CA SER A 288 0.20 9.91 -23.39
C SER A 288 -0.59 8.59 -23.34
N VAL A 289 -1.73 8.55 -24.07
CA VAL A 289 -2.60 7.36 -24.12
C VAL A 289 -1.85 6.13 -24.64
N PRO A 290 -1.02 6.19 -25.71
CA PRO A 290 -0.26 5.01 -26.17
C PRO A 290 0.65 4.44 -25.09
N VAL A 291 1.43 5.29 -24.38
CA VAL A 291 2.33 4.87 -23.31
C VAL A 291 1.54 4.20 -22.17
N LEU A 292 0.41 4.79 -21.78
CA LEU A 292 -0.45 4.23 -20.72
C LEU A 292 -1.01 2.86 -21.13
N CYS A 293 -1.46 2.69 -22.37
CA CYS A 293 -1.98 1.43 -22.89
C CYS A 293 -0.89 0.34 -22.94
N ASP A 294 0.33 0.69 -23.36
CA ASP A 294 1.46 -0.22 -23.42
C ASP A 294 1.87 -0.69 -22.02
N ILE A 295 1.99 0.22 -21.06
CA ILE A 295 2.28 -0.10 -19.64
C ILE A 295 1.18 -0.99 -19.06
N ALA A 296 -0.09 -0.66 -19.29
CA ALA A 296 -1.23 -1.40 -18.76
C ALA A 296 -1.23 -2.85 -19.29
N ARG A 297 -1.03 -3.02 -20.60
CA ARG A 297 -0.99 -4.31 -21.26
C ARG A 297 0.18 -5.15 -20.79
N ALA A 298 1.39 -4.60 -20.85
CA ALA A 298 2.60 -5.30 -20.39
C ALA A 298 2.51 -5.71 -18.92
N THR A 299 2.02 -4.81 -18.05
CA THR A 299 1.88 -5.15 -16.62
C THR A 299 0.82 -6.23 -16.39
N ALA A 300 -0.34 -6.15 -17.04
CA ALA A 300 -1.37 -7.17 -16.91
C ALA A 300 -0.88 -8.56 -17.39
N GLU A 301 -0.15 -8.62 -18.50
CA GLU A 301 0.42 -9.87 -19.04
C GLU A 301 1.52 -10.44 -18.13
N ASN A 302 2.38 -9.59 -17.58
CA ASN A 302 3.45 -10.03 -16.68
C ASN A 302 2.97 -10.46 -15.30
N THR A 303 1.82 -9.95 -14.84
CA THR A 303 1.34 -10.18 -13.46
C THR A 303 0.15 -11.11 -13.36
N GLY A 304 -0.72 -11.13 -14.38
CA GLY A 304 -2.00 -11.83 -14.30
C GLY A 304 -3.03 -11.18 -13.37
N TYR A 305 -2.89 -9.90 -13.06
CA TYR A 305 -3.89 -9.16 -12.29
C TYR A 305 -5.22 -9.04 -13.07
N ASP A 306 -6.32 -9.09 -12.35
CA ASP A 306 -7.68 -9.00 -12.86
C ASP A 306 -8.31 -7.59 -12.73
N GLU A 307 -7.50 -6.60 -12.32
CA GLU A 307 -7.94 -5.20 -12.17
C GLU A 307 -6.82 -4.23 -12.58
N ILE A 308 -7.18 -3.18 -13.33
CA ILE A 308 -6.35 -2.01 -13.61
C ILE A 308 -6.99 -0.81 -12.93
N SER A 309 -6.24 -0.08 -12.11
CA SER A 309 -6.67 1.13 -11.44
C SER A 309 -5.91 2.34 -11.97
N LEU A 310 -6.62 3.32 -12.51
CA LEU A 310 -6.03 4.59 -12.94
C LEU A 310 -5.74 5.44 -11.70
N MET A 311 -4.52 5.96 -11.57
CA MET A 311 -4.08 6.73 -10.42
C MET A 311 -3.66 8.14 -10.81
N SER A 312 -4.23 9.13 -10.13
CA SER A 312 -3.81 10.52 -10.12
C SER A 312 -4.49 11.25 -8.96
N LEU A 313 -4.13 12.52 -8.73
CA LEU A 313 -4.80 13.37 -7.73
C LEU A 313 -6.24 13.73 -8.13
N SER A 314 -6.57 13.67 -9.43
CA SER A 314 -7.91 13.98 -9.94
C SER A 314 -8.10 13.37 -11.32
N ILE A 315 -8.44 12.08 -11.38
CA ILE A 315 -8.45 11.32 -12.64
C ILE A 315 -9.38 11.91 -13.70
N SER A 316 -10.49 12.50 -13.29
CA SER A 316 -11.44 13.14 -14.19
C SER A 316 -10.93 14.44 -14.83
N ASP A 317 -9.80 14.99 -14.39
CA ASP A 317 -9.14 16.16 -14.98
C ASP A 317 -8.09 15.79 -16.06
N TYR A 318 -7.87 14.49 -16.33
CA TYR A 318 -7.01 14.04 -17.42
C TYR A 318 -7.63 14.43 -18.78
N THR A 319 -6.83 15.09 -19.66
CA THR A 319 -7.35 15.67 -20.91
C THR A 319 -7.92 14.66 -21.88
N GLU A 320 -7.44 13.43 -21.87
CA GLU A 320 -7.82 12.36 -22.80
C GLU A 320 -8.50 11.18 -22.10
N ILE A 321 -9.21 11.41 -20.97
CA ILE A 321 -9.78 10.34 -20.15
C ILE A 321 -10.75 9.44 -20.94
N SER A 322 -11.59 10.02 -21.82
CA SER A 322 -12.51 9.24 -22.65
C SER A 322 -11.77 8.35 -23.65
N HIS A 323 -10.75 8.89 -24.31
CA HIS A 323 -9.92 8.13 -25.25
C HIS A 323 -9.17 6.99 -24.53
N LEU A 324 -8.51 7.28 -23.41
CA LEU A 324 -7.81 6.27 -22.61
C LEU A 324 -8.76 5.14 -22.16
N THR A 325 -9.94 5.50 -21.67
CA THR A 325 -10.90 4.49 -21.21
C THR A 325 -11.43 3.63 -22.36
N ASP A 326 -11.65 4.19 -23.54
CA ASP A 326 -12.09 3.44 -24.71
C ASP A 326 -11.02 2.43 -25.16
N GLU A 327 -9.78 2.88 -25.33
CA GLU A 327 -8.64 2.03 -25.68
C GLU A 327 -8.41 0.89 -24.66
N LEU A 328 -8.49 1.19 -23.36
CA LEU A 328 -8.34 0.17 -22.33
C LEU A 328 -9.49 -0.84 -22.36
N LEU A 329 -10.74 -0.39 -22.50
CA LEU A 329 -11.92 -1.26 -22.50
C LEU A 329 -11.96 -2.20 -23.71
N GLU A 330 -11.39 -1.80 -24.85
CA GLU A 330 -11.36 -2.62 -26.06
C GLU A 330 -10.78 -4.02 -25.82
N TRP A 331 -9.69 -4.11 -25.05
CA TRP A 331 -9.03 -5.41 -24.77
C TRP A 331 -9.27 -5.94 -23.35
N THR A 332 -9.51 -5.10 -22.36
CA THR A 332 -9.76 -5.55 -20.97
C THR A 332 -11.06 -6.31 -20.85
N ASP A 333 -12.08 -5.95 -21.63
CA ASP A 333 -13.36 -6.66 -21.66
C ASP A 333 -13.21 -8.10 -22.17
N GLU A 334 -12.41 -8.30 -23.18
CA GLU A 334 -12.10 -9.63 -23.73
C GLU A 334 -11.35 -10.49 -22.69
N LYS A 335 -10.33 -9.89 -22.05
CA LYS A 335 -9.49 -10.57 -21.04
C LYS A 335 -10.14 -10.67 -19.67
N LYS A 336 -11.34 -10.11 -19.45
CA LYS A 336 -12.07 -10.07 -18.17
C LYS A 336 -11.30 -9.33 -17.07
N ILE A 337 -10.55 -8.30 -17.44
CA ILE A 337 -9.83 -7.41 -16.53
C ILE A 337 -10.71 -6.20 -16.19
N ASN A 338 -10.85 -5.90 -14.91
CA ASN A 338 -11.65 -4.78 -14.43
C ASN A 338 -10.89 -3.45 -14.55
N LEU A 339 -11.58 -2.37 -14.89
CA LEU A 339 -11.03 -1.02 -14.89
C LEU A 339 -11.60 -0.23 -13.73
N ALA A 340 -10.77 0.27 -12.81
CA ALA A 340 -11.17 1.10 -11.67
C ALA A 340 -10.71 2.54 -11.86
N LEU A 341 -11.60 3.50 -11.61
CA LEU A 341 -11.35 4.93 -11.65
C LEU A 341 -11.58 5.54 -10.26
N PRO A 342 -10.59 5.52 -9.38
CA PRO A 342 -10.67 6.22 -8.10
C PRO A 342 -10.53 7.73 -8.29
N SER A 343 -10.76 8.52 -7.25
CA SER A 343 -10.53 9.98 -7.22
C SER A 343 -11.35 10.78 -8.24
N LEU A 344 -12.61 10.39 -8.44
CA LEU A 344 -13.56 11.13 -9.26
C LEU A 344 -14.04 12.39 -8.54
N ARG A 345 -14.10 13.50 -9.26
CA ARG A 345 -14.66 14.77 -8.77
C ARG A 345 -16.13 14.90 -9.16
N ALA A 346 -16.92 15.56 -8.30
CA ALA A 346 -18.34 15.74 -8.55
C ALA A 346 -18.63 16.69 -9.74
N ASP A 347 -17.80 17.74 -9.92
CA ASP A 347 -17.92 18.73 -10.98
C ASP A 347 -17.58 18.21 -12.40
N SER A 348 -16.84 17.10 -12.50
CA SER A 348 -16.44 16.48 -13.76
C SER A 348 -17.00 15.07 -13.96
N PHE A 349 -17.98 14.67 -13.13
CA PHE A 349 -18.59 13.36 -13.20
C PHE A 349 -19.74 13.34 -14.22
N SER A 350 -19.52 12.70 -15.36
CA SER A 350 -20.49 12.61 -16.45
C SER A 350 -21.24 11.29 -16.50
N ARG A 351 -22.39 11.28 -17.19
CA ARG A 351 -23.15 10.06 -17.49
C ARG A 351 -22.34 9.07 -18.32
N GLU A 352 -21.62 9.57 -19.33
CA GLU A 352 -20.75 8.78 -20.18
C GLU A 352 -19.68 8.04 -19.38
N LEU A 353 -19.00 8.76 -18.50
CA LEU A 353 -17.99 8.16 -17.60
C LEU A 353 -18.62 7.13 -16.67
N MET A 354 -19.82 7.40 -16.12
CA MET A 354 -20.56 6.46 -15.30
C MET A 354 -20.93 5.19 -16.06
N ASP A 355 -21.39 5.30 -17.29
CA ASP A 355 -21.78 4.15 -18.12
C ASP A 355 -20.54 3.27 -18.44
N LYS A 356 -19.38 3.88 -18.72
CA LYS A 356 -18.12 3.17 -18.90
C LYS A 356 -17.70 2.41 -17.62
N ILE A 357 -17.81 3.04 -16.45
CA ILE A 357 -17.46 2.43 -15.15
C ILE A 357 -18.46 1.35 -14.73
N SER A 358 -19.75 1.53 -15.01
CA SER A 358 -20.83 0.64 -14.55
C SER A 358 -20.74 -0.78 -15.09
N GLY A 359 -20.09 -0.94 -16.24
CA GLY A 359 -19.85 -2.26 -16.83
C GLY A 359 -18.82 -3.10 -16.05
N VAL A 360 -18.08 -2.52 -15.11
CA VAL A 360 -16.86 -3.10 -14.58
C VAL A 360 -16.97 -3.57 -13.12
N ARG A 361 -17.37 -2.78 -12.17
CA ARG A 361 -17.48 -3.21 -10.75
C ARG A 361 -18.47 -2.37 -9.95
N THR A 362 -19.20 -2.99 -9.03
CA THR A 362 -20.06 -2.28 -8.08
C THR A 362 -19.26 -1.77 -6.89
N SER A 363 -18.41 -0.78 -7.07
CA SER A 363 -17.78 -0.05 -5.94
C SER A 363 -18.68 1.08 -5.44
N THR A 364 -18.57 1.43 -4.16
CA THR A 364 -19.18 2.63 -3.61
C THR A 364 -18.51 3.85 -4.24
N LEU A 365 -19.30 4.78 -4.80
CA LEU A 365 -18.78 6.03 -5.31
C LEU A 365 -18.44 6.97 -4.16
N THR A 366 -17.30 7.64 -4.29
CA THR A 366 -16.80 8.57 -3.29
C THR A 366 -16.62 9.94 -3.91
N PHE A 367 -17.19 10.96 -3.27
CA PHE A 367 -17.00 12.36 -3.63
C PHE A 367 -16.45 13.14 -2.44
N ALA A 368 -15.74 14.21 -2.70
CA ALA A 368 -15.09 15.02 -1.68
C ALA A 368 -15.54 16.49 -1.77
N PRO A 369 -16.68 16.85 -1.18
CA PRO A 369 -17.12 18.24 -1.04
C PRO A 369 -16.18 19.07 -0.16
N GLU A 370 -15.54 18.46 0.84
CA GLU A 370 -14.63 18.97 1.85
C GLU A 370 -15.27 19.93 2.88
N ALA A 371 -16.27 20.75 2.50
CA ALA A 371 -16.94 21.67 3.39
C ALA A 371 -18.45 21.66 3.19
N GLY A 372 -19.22 21.95 4.26
CA GLY A 372 -20.68 21.86 4.29
C GLY A 372 -21.39 23.00 3.56
N THR A 373 -20.78 24.19 3.43
CA THR A 373 -21.41 25.35 2.77
C THR A 373 -20.61 25.82 1.57
N GLN A 374 -21.27 26.51 0.62
CA GLN A 374 -20.60 27.10 -0.53
C GLN A 374 -19.57 28.13 -0.06
N ARG A 375 -19.91 28.98 0.90
CA ARG A 375 -19.00 29.96 1.48
C ARG A 375 -17.65 29.33 1.92
N LEU A 376 -17.72 28.23 2.66
CA LEU A 376 -16.50 27.58 3.14
C LEU A 376 -15.78 26.82 2.01
N ARG A 377 -16.50 26.25 1.03
CA ARG A 377 -15.89 25.69 -0.19
C ARG A 377 -15.12 26.75 -1.00
N ASP A 378 -15.60 27.98 -1.04
CA ASP A 378 -14.91 29.11 -1.70
C ASP A 378 -13.65 29.52 -0.89
N VAL A 379 -13.74 29.60 0.45
CA VAL A 379 -12.59 29.85 1.34
C VAL A 379 -11.46 28.85 1.09
N ILE A 380 -11.77 27.57 0.99
CA ILE A 380 -10.78 26.51 0.75
C ILE A 380 -10.44 26.31 -0.74
N ASN A 381 -11.05 27.08 -1.63
CA ASN A 381 -10.91 27.00 -3.09
C ASN A 381 -11.21 25.60 -3.66
N LYS A 382 -12.29 24.97 -3.17
CA LYS A 382 -12.66 23.64 -3.65
C LYS A 382 -13.30 23.67 -5.03
N ASN A 383 -13.93 24.78 -5.43
CA ASN A 383 -14.58 25.01 -6.72
C ASN A 383 -15.53 23.86 -7.10
N VAL A 384 -16.42 23.48 -6.18
CA VAL A 384 -17.49 22.51 -6.39
C VAL A 384 -18.77 23.08 -5.75
N THR A 385 -19.84 23.12 -6.52
CA THR A 385 -21.15 23.55 -6.04
C THR A 385 -21.95 22.39 -5.45
N GLU A 386 -22.96 22.71 -4.64
CA GLU A 386 -23.86 21.68 -4.12
C GLU A 386 -24.67 21.02 -5.24
N GLU A 387 -25.08 21.79 -6.25
CA GLU A 387 -25.80 21.27 -7.42
C GLU A 387 -24.99 20.21 -8.16
N GLU A 388 -23.68 20.43 -8.36
CA GLU A 388 -22.78 19.45 -8.98
C GLU A 388 -22.64 18.18 -8.14
N ILE A 389 -22.55 18.31 -6.81
CA ILE A 389 -22.53 17.15 -5.88
C ILE A 389 -23.81 16.32 -6.03
N LEU A 390 -24.96 16.98 -5.97
CA LEU A 390 -26.27 16.32 -6.08
C LEU A 390 -26.49 15.71 -7.47
N ASN A 391 -26.03 16.39 -8.53
CA ASN A 391 -26.07 15.87 -9.89
C ASN A 391 -25.22 14.60 -10.06
N ALA A 392 -23.98 14.59 -9.54
CA ALA A 392 -23.13 13.42 -9.55
C ALA A 392 -23.77 12.23 -8.79
N CYS A 393 -24.37 12.51 -7.64
CA CYS A 393 -25.13 11.49 -6.89
C CYS A 393 -26.34 10.98 -7.67
N ARG A 394 -27.08 11.86 -8.35
CA ARG A 394 -28.24 11.49 -9.18
C ARG A 394 -27.83 10.56 -10.31
N ILE A 395 -26.77 10.89 -11.05
CA ILE A 395 -26.19 10.02 -12.10
C ILE A 395 -25.86 8.64 -11.54
N ALA A 396 -25.23 8.58 -10.36
CA ALA A 396 -24.90 7.34 -9.69
C ALA A 396 -26.14 6.50 -9.34
N PHE A 397 -27.19 7.15 -8.83
CA PHE A 397 -28.44 6.49 -8.45
C PHE A 397 -29.23 6.00 -9.66
N GLU A 398 -29.24 6.74 -10.77
CA GLU A 398 -29.80 6.30 -12.05
C GLU A 398 -29.07 5.07 -12.61
N ALA A 399 -27.77 4.96 -12.37
CA ALA A 399 -26.97 3.78 -12.70
C ALA A 399 -27.12 2.61 -11.69
N GLY A 400 -28.10 2.69 -10.78
CA GLY A 400 -28.44 1.63 -9.84
C GLY A 400 -27.61 1.57 -8.56
N LYS A 401 -26.71 2.54 -8.32
CA LYS A 401 -25.99 2.64 -7.04
C LYS A 401 -26.94 3.03 -5.93
N THR A 402 -26.66 2.55 -4.70
CA THR A 402 -27.45 2.85 -3.50
C THR A 402 -26.60 3.40 -2.36
N GLN A 403 -25.31 3.41 -2.55
CA GLN A 403 -24.35 3.87 -1.54
C GLN A 403 -23.44 4.95 -2.12
N VAL A 404 -23.27 6.04 -1.35
CA VAL A 404 -22.36 7.14 -1.66
C VAL A 404 -21.55 7.46 -0.40
N LYS A 405 -20.26 7.71 -0.56
CA LYS A 405 -19.38 8.20 0.49
C LYS A 405 -18.97 9.64 0.20
N LEU A 406 -19.08 10.49 1.20
CA LEU A 406 -18.71 11.91 1.11
C LEU A 406 -17.59 12.21 2.09
N TYR A 407 -16.53 12.84 1.59
CA TYR A 407 -15.42 13.31 2.42
C TYR A 407 -15.59 14.78 2.78
N PHE A 408 -15.36 15.09 4.05
CA PHE A 408 -15.36 16.46 4.59
C PHE A 408 -14.16 16.66 5.51
N MET A 409 -13.85 17.93 5.77
CA MET A 409 -12.91 18.35 6.81
C MET A 409 -13.61 19.23 7.83
N MET A 410 -13.09 19.23 9.06
CA MET A 410 -13.54 20.00 10.20
C MET A 410 -12.36 20.77 10.79
N GLY A 411 -12.61 21.99 11.32
CA GLY A 411 -11.54 22.86 11.81
C GLY A 411 -10.86 23.68 10.71
N LEU A 412 -11.51 23.86 9.56
CA LEU A 412 -11.00 24.67 8.46
C LEU A 412 -10.90 26.15 8.84
N PRO A 413 -9.94 26.90 8.30
CA PRO A 413 -9.82 28.34 8.55
C PRO A 413 -11.12 29.09 8.23
N GLY A 414 -11.63 29.84 9.20
CA GLY A 414 -12.87 30.58 9.08
C GLY A 414 -14.15 29.76 9.13
N GLU A 415 -14.08 28.49 9.56
CA GLU A 415 -15.25 27.60 9.74
C GLU A 415 -16.15 28.07 10.87
N THR A 416 -17.45 27.99 10.65
CA THR A 416 -18.50 28.28 11.64
C THR A 416 -19.37 27.04 11.92
N TYR A 417 -20.17 27.07 12.99
CA TYR A 417 -21.11 25.99 13.27
C TYR A 417 -22.19 25.81 12.18
N GLU A 418 -22.47 26.87 11.40
CA GLU A 418 -23.35 26.77 10.23
C GLU A 418 -22.73 25.93 9.13
N ASP A 419 -21.44 26.08 8.89
CA ASP A 419 -20.69 25.27 7.91
C ASP A 419 -20.68 23.79 8.31
N ILE A 420 -20.55 23.52 9.61
CA ILE A 420 -20.59 22.15 10.14
C ILE A 420 -21.99 21.56 10.00
N ALA A 421 -23.04 22.32 10.30
CA ALA A 421 -24.44 21.88 10.11
C ALA A 421 -24.71 21.57 8.63
N GLY A 422 -24.15 22.36 7.71
CA GLY A 422 -24.24 22.15 6.26
C GLY A 422 -23.73 20.79 5.80
N ILE A 423 -22.81 20.15 6.53
CA ILE A 423 -22.37 18.78 6.22
C ILE A 423 -23.54 17.79 6.34
N ALA A 424 -24.32 17.89 7.43
CA ALA A 424 -25.49 17.05 7.63
C ALA A 424 -26.61 17.37 6.63
N GLU A 425 -26.72 18.64 6.21
CA GLU A 425 -27.71 19.08 5.21
C GLU A 425 -27.40 18.51 3.83
N ILE A 426 -26.16 18.58 3.38
CA ILE A 426 -25.74 17.95 2.12
C ILE A 426 -26.06 16.45 2.14
N ALA A 427 -25.74 15.75 3.23
CA ALA A 427 -26.05 14.32 3.33
C ALA A 427 -27.55 14.02 3.22
N ARG A 428 -28.40 14.88 3.80
CA ARG A 428 -29.87 14.78 3.67
C ARG A 428 -30.31 15.06 2.23
N HIS A 429 -29.81 16.12 1.59
CA HIS A 429 -30.12 16.42 0.20
C HIS A 429 -29.70 15.30 -0.77
N VAL A 430 -28.61 14.59 -0.49
CA VAL A 430 -28.22 13.39 -1.24
C VAL A 430 -29.23 12.26 -1.05
N LEU A 431 -29.76 12.04 0.16
CA LEU A 431 -30.84 11.08 0.38
C LEU A 431 -32.11 11.49 -0.34
N ASP A 432 -32.50 12.77 -0.28
CA ASP A 432 -33.67 13.31 -0.99
C ASP A 432 -33.52 13.12 -2.50
N THR A 433 -32.34 13.37 -3.04
CA THR A 433 -31.98 13.11 -4.45
C THR A 433 -32.18 11.64 -4.81
N PHE A 434 -31.74 10.70 -3.94
CA PHE A 434 -31.99 9.28 -4.17
C PHE A 434 -33.51 9.00 -4.28
N TYR A 435 -34.31 9.51 -3.35
CA TYR A 435 -35.75 9.27 -3.36
C TYR A 435 -36.45 9.96 -4.54
N ALA A 436 -35.97 11.09 -5.00
CA ALA A 436 -36.51 11.81 -6.16
C ALA A 436 -36.16 11.13 -7.50
N THR A 437 -35.08 10.31 -7.55
CA THR A 437 -34.59 9.65 -8.77
C THR A 437 -35.57 8.56 -9.24
N PRO A 438 -36.22 8.68 -10.44
CA PRO A 438 -37.30 7.76 -10.86
C PRO A 438 -36.83 6.31 -11.04
N ASN A 439 -35.70 6.10 -11.67
CA ASN A 439 -35.14 4.79 -12.08
C ASN A 439 -34.14 4.21 -11.06
N ARG A 440 -34.12 4.71 -9.82
CA ARG A 440 -33.22 4.21 -8.77
C ARG A 440 -33.46 2.73 -8.47
N ASN A 441 -32.42 2.07 -7.97
CA ASN A 441 -32.56 0.73 -7.43
C ASN A 441 -33.43 0.73 -6.16
N ARG A 442 -34.61 0.09 -6.23
CA ARG A 442 -35.59 -0.02 -5.13
C ARG A 442 -35.39 -1.27 -4.27
N ALA A 443 -34.54 -2.21 -4.70
CA ALA A 443 -34.33 -3.46 -3.98
C ALA A 443 -33.43 -3.29 -2.72
N ARG A 444 -32.69 -2.18 -2.63
CA ARG A 444 -31.80 -1.87 -1.51
C ARG A 444 -32.06 -0.48 -0.97
N ALA A 445 -31.97 -0.34 0.36
CA ALA A 445 -32.03 0.96 1.01
C ALA A 445 -30.80 1.83 0.66
N PRO A 446 -30.95 3.16 0.51
CA PRO A 446 -29.83 4.05 0.32
C PRO A 446 -28.98 4.14 1.60
N GLN A 447 -27.68 4.41 1.42
CA GLN A 447 -26.77 4.75 2.50
C GLN A 447 -25.81 5.86 2.07
N VAL A 448 -25.75 6.92 2.86
CA VAL A 448 -24.74 7.98 2.76
C VAL A 448 -23.75 7.81 3.90
N THR A 449 -22.46 7.72 3.58
CA THR A 449 -21.40 7.65 4.58
C THR A 449 -20.64 8.97 4.55
N LEU A 450 -20.67 9.70 5.65
CA LEU A 450 -19.80 10.85 5.89
C LEU A 450 -18.48 10.36 6.49
N SER A 451 -17.37 10.83 5.95
CA SER A 451 -16.04 10.62 6.51
C SER A 451 -15.41 11.99 6.70
N VAL A 452 -15.25 12.39 7.95
CA VAL A 452 -14.83 13.74 8.31
C VAL A 452 -13.46 13.69 8.97
N ALA A 453 -12.46 14.32 8.32
CA ALA A 453 -11.12 14.47 8.87
C ALA A 453 -10.98 15.80 9.59
N CYS A 454 -10.05 15.90 10.55
CA CYS A 454 -9.64 17.18 11.09
C CYS A 454 -8.68 17.87 10.12
N PHE A 455 -8.81 19.19 10.01
CA PHE A 455 -7.88 20.00 9.22
C PHE A 455 -6.50 20.02 9.89
N ILE A 456 -5.48 19.83 9.07
CA ILE A 456 -4.07 19.90 9.48
C ILE A 456 -3.37 20.88 8.55
N PRO A 457 -2.78 21.95 9.07
CA PRO A 457 -2.00 22.88 8.27
C PRO A 457 -0.72 22.18 7.79
N LYS A 458 -0.62 21.96 6.48
CA LYS A 458 0.55 21.30 5.89
C LYS A 458 1.54 22.29 5.29
N PRO A 459 2.85 22.00 5.34
CA PRO A 459 3.90 22.77 4.68
C PRO A 459 3.62 22.97 3.19
N GLN A 460 4.13 24.06 2.63
CA GLN A 460 4.05 24.39 1.20
C GLN A 460 2.60 24.62 0.68
N THR A 461 1.66 24.97 1.58
CA THR A 461 0.26 25.28 1.24
C THR A 461 -0.08 26.72 1.60
N PRO A 462 -1.13 27.34 1.01
CA PRO A 462 -1.65 28.61 1.46
C PRO A 462 -2.02 28.64 2.96
N PHE A 463 -2.41 27.48 3.51
CA PHE A 463 -2.81 27.37 4.92
C PHE A 463 -1.67 26.98 5.88
N GLN A 464 -0.43 26.95 5.43
CA GLN A 464 0.74 26.63 6.27
C GLN A 464 0.95 27.60 7.43
N TRP A 465 0.41 28.81 7.36
CA TRP A 465 0.46 29.82 8.42
C TRP A 465 -0.73 29.77 9.38
N GLU A 466 -1.76 29.00 9.06
CA GLU A 466 -2.92 28.85 9.92
C GLU A 466 -2.62 27.90 11.08
N GLY A 467 -3.29 28.10 12.23
CA GLY A 467 -3.27 27.13 13.33
C GLY A 467 -4.32 26.06 13.14
N GLN A 468 -4.08 24.86 13.67
CA GLN A 468 -5.12 23.86 13.84
C GLN A 468 -6.04 24.28 15.00
N ASP A 469 -7.31 23.98 14.92
CA ASP A 469 -8.23 24.10 16.06
C ASP A 469 -7.73 23.30 17.27
N THR A 470 -8.05 23.78 18.48
CA THR A 470 -7.71 23.00 19.69
C THR A 470 -8.50 21.69 19.76
N MET A 471 -7.97 20.74 20.51
CA MET A 471 -8.60 19.44 20.76
C MET A 471 -10.04 19.58 21.28
N GLU A 472 -10.25 20.53 22.22
CA GLU A 472 -11.56 20.84 22.78
C GLU A 472 -12.51 21.32 21.71
N SER A 473 -12.08 22.29 20.86
CA SER A 473 -12.87 22.83 19.77
C SER A 473 -13.25 21.74 18.76
N LEU A 474 -12.30 20.91 18.36
CA LEU A 474 -12.56 19.78 17.44
C LEU A 474 -13.57 18.79 18.03
N SER A 475 -13.40 18.41 19.30
CA SER A 475 -14.33 17.52 20.00
C SER A 475 -15.75 18.10 20.08
N GLU A 476 -15.88 19.39 20.38
CA GLU A 476 -17.18 20.07 20.42
C GLU A 476 -17.83 20.09 19.04
N LYS A 477 -17.08 20.41 18.00
CA LYS A 477 -17.54 20.40 16.61
C LYS A 477 -17.99 19.01 16.15
N GLN A 478 -17.24 17.95 16.50
CA GLN A 478 -17.61 16.57 16.20
C GLN A 478 -18.93 16.17 16.87
N LYS A 479 -19.10 16.51 18.17
CA LYS A 479 -20.34 16.27 18.91
C LYS A 479 -21.51 17.06 18.33
N PHE A 480 -21.26 18.31 17.93
CA PHE A 480 -22.26 19.14 17.28
C PHE A 480 -22.73 18.52 15.96
N LEU A 481 -21.84 18.12 15.07
CA LEU A 481 -22.20 17.46 13.82
C LEU A 481 -22.99 16.17 14.08
N MET A 482 -22.56 15.36 15.04
CA MET A 482 -23.26 14.12 15.42
C MET A 482 -24.70 14.43 15.84
N SER A 483 -24.94 15.53 16.57
CA SER A 483 -26.29 15.95 16.99
C SER A 483 -27.22 16.36 15.83
N LYS A 484 -26.64 16.76 14.68
CA LYS A 484 -27.39 17.15 13.47
C LYS A 484 -27.75 15.98 12.58
N ILE A 485 -27.12 14.82 12.75
CA ILE A 485 -27.37 13.63 11.96
C ILE A 485 -28.43 12.79 12.64
N THR A 486 -29.65 12.86 12.14
CA THR A 486 -30.84 12.19 12.71
C THR A 486 -31.32 10.98 11.91
N ASP A 487 -30.99 10.88 10.62
CA ASP A 487 -31.39 9.76 9.75
C ASP A 487 -30.41 8.59 9.87
N ARG A 488 -30.93 7.40 10.19
CA ARG A 488 -30.14 6.14 10.32
C ARG A 488 -29.45 5.69 9.02
N LYS A 489 -29.82 6.25 7.88
CA LYS A 489 -29.19 5.99 6.58
C LYS A 489 -27.94 6.84 6.34
N ILE A 490 -27.66 7.78 7.24
CA ILE A 490 -26.43 8.56 7.24
C ILE A 490 -25.51 7.96 8.31
N ARG A 491 -24.36 7.44 7.88
CA ARG A 491 -23.28 7.01 8.77
C ARG A 491 -22.28 8.12 8.91
N TYR A 492 -21.79 8.36 10.11
CA TYR A 492 -20.78 9.34 10.42
C TYR A 492 -19.54 8.65 10.96
N ASN A 493 -18.45 8.76 10.21
CA ASN A 493 -17.12 8.36 10.61
C ASN A 493 -16.25 9.62 10.72
N TYR A 494 -15.43 9.72 11.73
CA TYR A 494 -14.52 10.86 11.93
C TYR A 494 -13.13 10.37 12.37
N HIS A 495 -12.12 11.18 12.08
CA HIS A 495 -10.78 10.95 12.58
C HIS A 495 -10.68 11.43 14.02
N ASP A 496 -9.88 10.74 14.81
CA ASP A 496 -9.59 11.14 16.17
C ASP A 496 -8.83 12.48 16.19
N ALA A 497 -9.28 13.41 17.04
CA ALA A 497 -8.65 14.74 17.16
C ALA A 497 -7.23 14.64 17.72
N SER A 498 -6.96 13.66 18.60
CA SER A 498 -5.65 13.48 19.23
C SER A 498 -4.59 13.04 18.22
N THR A 499 -4.92 12.10 17.33
CA THR A 499 -4.04 11.71 16.21
C THR A 499 -3.77 12.90 15.29
N SER A 500 -4.82 13.64 14.94
CA SER A 500 -4.71 14.82 14.07
C SER A 500 -3.89 15.95 14.70
N HIS A 501 -3.97 16.12 16.04
CA HIS A 501 -3.16 17.09 16.75
C HIS A 501 -1.67 16.73 16.71
N LEU A 502 -1.32 15.48 17.01
CA LEU A 502 0.08 15.04 16.94
C LEU A 502 0.63 15.12 15.51
N GLU A 503 -0.18 14.79 14.51
CA GLU A 503 0.20 14.94 13.10
C GLU A 503 0.51 16.42 12.77
N ALA A 504 -0.29 17.38 13.29
CA ALA A 504 -0.02 18.80 13.11
C ALA A 504 1.26 19.26 13.81
N VAL A 505 1.57 18.70 15.00
CA VAL A 505 2.84 18.95 15.70
C VAL A 505 4.02 18.57 14.81
N PHE A 506 4.01 17.39 14.23
CA PHE A 506 5.12 16.93 13.39
C PHE A 506 5.14 17.62 12.01
N ALA A 507 3.99 17.83 11.40
CA ALA A 507 3.92 18.49 10.09
C ALA A 507 4.47 19.92 10.13
N ARG A 508 4.32 20.63 11.25
CA ARG A 508 4.78 22.02 11.45
C ARG A 508 6.02 22.13 12.34
N GLY A 509 6.53 20.99 12.79
CA GLY A 509 7.65 20.91 13.71
C GLY A 509 8.99 21.34 13.14
N ASP A 510 9.92 21.60 14.02
CA ASP A 510 11.33 21.87 13.70
C ASP A 510 12.25 20.78 14.29
N ARG A 511 13.57 20.92 14.07
CA ARG A 511 14.54 19.89 14.44
C ARG A 511 14.66 19.59 15.94
N ARG A 512 14.10 20.44 16.82
CA ARG A 512 14.05 20.17 18.26
C ARG A 512 13.10 19.02 18.61
N LEU A 513 12.10 18.75 17.78
CA LEU A 513 11.24 17.58 17.95
C LEU A 513 11.98 16.23 17.83
N ALA A 514 13.18 16.25 17.29
CA ALA A 514 14.02 15.04 17.24
C ALA A 514 14.32 14.47 18.64
N ASP A 515 14.47 15.31 19.65
CA ASP A 515 14.69 14.85 21.03
C ASP A 515 13.47 14.08 21.56
N ALA A 516 12.27 14.55 21.22
CA ALA A 516 11.03 13.87 21.59
C ALA A 516 10.83 12.57 20.80
N LEU A 517 11.15 12.55 19.49
CA LEU A 517 11.08 11.35 18.65
C LEU A 517 12.04 10.26 19.16
N GLU A 518 13.28 10.63 19.49
CA GLU A 518 14.27 9.69 20.04
C GLU A 518 13.84 9.16 21.41
N LEU A 519 13.31 10.01 22.28
CA LEU A 519 12.82 9.60 23.59
C LEU A 519 11.61 8.65 23.44
N ALA A 520 10.67 8.97 22.54
CA ALA A 520 9.51 8.12 22.27
C ALA A 520 9.93 6.74 21.77
N GLN A 521 10.89 6.67 20.83
CA GLN A 521 11.44 5.40 20.35
C GLN A 521 12.08 4.58 21.47
N LYS A 522 12.90 5.22 22.33
CA LYS A 522 13.52 4.57 23.49
C LYS A 522 12.50 4.03 24.49
N GLU A 523 11.34 4.65 24.58
CA GLU A 523 10.21 4.17 25.39
C GLU A 523 9.32 3.15 24.67
N GLY A 524 9.72 2.69 23.48
CA GLY A 524 9.07 1.64 22.73
C GLY A 524 7.86 2.08 21.92
N MET A 525 7.70 3.38 21.68
CA MET A 525 6.65 3.91 20.80
C MET A 525 7.01 3.65 19.34
N ARG A 526 6.08 3.09 18.59
CA ARG A 526 6.19 2.78 17.16
C ARG A 526 4.82 2.47 16.60
N PHE A 527 4.68 2.48 15.29
CA PHE A 527 3.40 2.27 14.60
C PHE A 527 2.31 3.25 15.03
N ASP A 528 2.68 4.52 15.28
CA ASP A 528 1.73 5.55 15.72
C ASP A 528 0.60 5.83 14.71
N ALA A 529 0.74 5.36 13.47
CA ALA A 529 -0.34 5.37 12.47
C ALA A 529 -1.42 4.31 12.72
N TRP A 530 -1.18 3.36 13.63
CA TRP A 530 -2.11 2.28 13.97
C TRP A 530 -2.78 2.58 15.31
N GLU A 531 -4.11 2.63 15.33
CA GLU A 531 -4.93 3.00 16.49
C GLU A 531 -4.58 2.18 17.75
N GLU A 532 -4.22 0.91 17.59
CA GLU A 532 -3.88 -0.01 18.68
C GLU A 532 -2.53 0.28 19.37
N PHE A 533 -1.66 1.07 18.74
CA PHE A 533 -0.34 1.44 19.29
C PHE A 533 -0.23 2.93 19.60
N PHE A 534 -1.17 3.72 19.14
CA PHE A 534 -1.17 5.16 19.34
C PHE A 534 -1.55 5.52 20.78
N ASP A 535 -0.66 6.23 21.49
CA ASP A 535 -0.86 6.71 22.86
C ASP A 535 -0.60 8.22 22.93
N TYR A 536 -1.68 8.98 22.84
CA TYR A 536 -1.61 10.44 22.81
C TYR A 536 -1.05 11.02 24.11
N ASP A 537 -1.50 10.54 25.27
CA ASP A 537 -1.09 11.10 26.57
C ASP A 537 0.40 10.88 26.79
N LYS A 538 0.90 9.73 26.40
CA LYS A 538 2.33 9.42 26.42
C LYS A 538 3.12 10.34 25.48
N TRP A 539 2.61 10.62 24.28
CA TRP A 539 3.24 11.57 23.36
C TRP A 539 3.35 12.97 23.95
N ILE A 540 2.29 13.49 24.55
CA ILE A 540 2.28 14.82 25.17
C ILE A 540 3.27 14.88 26.33
N ASP A 541 3.36 13.83 27.15
CA ASP A 541 4.35 13.72 28.22
C ASP A 541 5.78 13.78 27.68
N VAL A 542 6.08 12.97 26.66
CA VAL A 542 7.41 12.91 26.03
C VAL A 542 7.81 14.29 25.46
N ILE A 543 6.93 14.95 24.71
CA ILE A 543 7.21 16.27 24.12
C ILE A 543 7.49 17.31 25.23
N ARG A 544 6.68 17.34 26.29
CA ARG A 544 6.85 18.27 27.41
C ARG A 544 8.12 18.00 28.23
N ARG A 545 8.50 16.73 28.41
CA ARG A 545 9.77 16.35 29.08
C ARG A 545 10.99 16.83 28.30
N CYS A 546 10.87 16.96 26.98
CA CYS A 546 11.90 17.58 26.13
C CYS A 546 11.87 19.12 26.17
N GLY A 547 11.02 19.73 27.01
CA GLY A 547 10.92 21.20 27.15
C GLY A 547 10.18 21.87 26.00
N LEU A 548 9.40 21.11 25.22
CA LEU A 548 8.65 21.57 24.06
C LEU A 548 7.16 21.68 24.37
N ASP A 549 6.50 22.62 23.70
CA ASP A 549 5.06 22.82 23.77
C ASP A 549 4.40 22.32 22.47
N PRO A 550 3.57 21.26 22.51
CA PRO A 550 2.90 20.78 21.32
C PRO A 550 1.98 21.82 20.68
N ASP A 551 1.31 22.66 21.50
CA ASP A 551 0.39 23.69 21.03
C ASP A 551 1.12 24.84 20.29
N PHE A 552 2.40 25.07 20.60
CA PHE A 552 3.25 25.99 19.85
C PHE A 552 3.38 25.58 18.40
N TYR A 553 3.48 24.30 18.13
CA TYR A 553 3.58 23.77 16.77
C TYR A 553 2.20 23.65 16.10
N ALA A 554 1.22 23.01 16.74
CA ALA A 554 -0.06 22.68 16.12
C ALA A 554 -1.02 23.86 16.02
N ASN A 555 -1.24 24.59 17.12
CA ASN A 555 -2.41 25.49 17.25
C ASN A 555 -2.11 26.95 16.95
N ARG A 556 -0.84 27.34 16.97
CA ARG A 556 -0.44 28.73 16.76
C ARG A 556 -0.63 29.17 15.31
N ALA A 557 -1.28 30.31 15.07
CA ALA A 557 -1.21 31.00 13.79
C ALA A 557 0.19 31.65 13.63
N ILE A 558 0.82 31.42 12.49
CA ILE A 558 2.17 31.92 12.19
C ILE A 558 2.07 33.25 11.44
N PRO A 559 2.76 34.33 11.86
CA PRO A 559 2.85 35.58 11.13
C PRO A 559 3.50 35.40 9.73
N ASP A 560 3.06 36.16 8.73
CA ASP A 560 3.54 36.07 7.35
C ASP A 560 5.07 36.26 7.19
N GLY A 561 5.68 37.03 8.09
CA GLY A 561 7.11 37.35 8.08
C GLY A 561 7.99 36.38 8.88
N GLU A 562 7.41 35.41 9.58
CA GLU A 562 8.16 34.43 10.35
C GLU A 562 8.87 33.42 9.44
N ILE A 563 10.07 33.00 9.85
CA ILE A 563 10.82 31.95 9.14
C ILE A 563 10.22 30.58 9.51
N LEU A 564 9.80 29.85 8.49
CA LEU A 564 9.22 28.53 8.64
C LEU A 564 10.30 27.44 8.63
N PRO A 565 10.12 26.32 9.32
CA PRO A 565 11.07 25.22 9.36
C PRO A 565 11.47 24.69 7.97
N TRP A 566 10.60 24.85 6.97
CA TRP A 566 10.79 24.40 5.59
C TRP A 566 11.12 25.55 4.61
N ASP A 567 11.44 26.76 5.07
CA ASP A 567 11.72 27.90 4.17
C ASP A 567 12.99 27.69 3.30
N MET A 568 13.87 26.75 3.68
CA MET A 568 15.01 26.37 2.84
C MET A 568 14.62 25.48 1.66
N ILE A 569 13.43 24.88 1.66
CA ILE A 569 12.94 24.01 0.58
C ILE A 569 12.14 24.84 -0.44
N ASP A 570 12.61 24.86 -1.68
CA ASP A 570 11.86 25.45 -2.80
C ASP A 570 11.04 24.38 -3.53
N CYS A 571 9.75 24.33 -3.22
CA CYS A 571 8.81 23.40 -3.87
C CYS A 571 8.41 23.85 -5.30
N GLY A 572 8.97 24.91 -5.83
CA GLY A 572 8.64 25.50 -7.14
C GLY A 572 7.45 26.45 -7.10
N VAL A 573 6.57 26.36 -6.10
CA VAL A 573 5.48 27.33 -5.91
C VAL A 573 5.98 28.46 -5.03
N SER A 574 5.81 29.69 -5.49
CA SER A 574 6.39 30.84 -4.78
C SER A 574 5.65 31.19 -3.48
N LYS A 575 6.40 31.64 -2.45
CA LYS A 575 5.85 32.07 -1.16
C LYS A 575 4.83 33.22 -1.33
N GLU A 576 5.09 34.12 -2.27
CA GLU A 576 4.19 35.24 -2.62
C GLU A 576 2.87 34.74 -3.21
N PHE A 577 2.90 33.66 -3.98
CA PHE A 577 1.66 33.04 -4.48
C PHE A 577 0.87 32.41 -3.33
N LEU A 578 1.52 31.67 -2.44
CA LEU A 578 0.86 31.05 -1.28
C LEU A 578 0.22 32.10 -0.38
N LEU A 579 0.93 33.21 -0.07
CA LEU A 579 0.39 34.34 0.70
C LEU A 579 -0.79 35.00 -0.03
N ARG A 580 -0.70 35.24 -1.33
CA ARG A 580 -1.81 35.78 -2.11
C ARG A 580 -3.05 34.89 -2.02
N GLU A 581 -2.89 33.59 -2.10
CA GLU A 581 -3.99 32.63 -1.95
C GLU A 581 -4.54 32.58 -0.52
N ARG A 582 -3.69 32.75 0.49
CA ARG A 582 -4.13 32.92 1.87
C ARG A 582 -5.02 34.15 2.03
N HIS A 583 -4.61 35.34 1.52
CA HIS A 583 -5.41 36.55 1.60
C HIS A 583 -6.74 36.44 0.83
N LYS A 584 -6.74 35.78 -0.32
CA LYS A 584 -7.99 35.48 -1.06
C LYS A 584 -8.92 34.57 -0.25
N SER A 585 -8.39 33.61 0.50
CA SER A 585 -9.21 32.72 1.34
C SER A 585 -9.96 33.51 2.41
N GLN A 586 -9.29 34.49 3.03
CA GLN A 586 -9.90 35.37 4.03
C GLN A 586 -11.03 36.23 3.45
N ALA A 587 -10.96 36.59 2.16
CA ALA A 587 -12.00 37.27 1.43
C ALA A 587 -13.09 36.37 0.84
N GLY A 588 -12.89 35.04 0.87
CA GLY A 588 -13.77 34.07 0.20
C GLY A 588 -13.67 34.09 -1.34
N ASP A 589 -12.58 34.66 -1.88
CA ASP A 589 -12.38 34.78 -3.34
C ASP A 589 -11.80 33.51 -3.93
N PRO A 590 -12.50 32.81 -4.83
CA PRO A 590 -11.97 31.62 -5.49
C PRO A 590 -10.91 31.96 -6.53
N THR A 591 -10.03 31.00 -6.78
CA THR A 591 -9.05 31.03 -7.86
C THR A 591 -9.39 29.92 -8.86
N PRO A 592 -9.51 30.21 -10.16
CA PRO A 592 -9.85 29.21 -11.17
C PRO A 592 -8.76 28.13 -11.28
N GLY A 593 -9.14 26.97 -11.79
CA GLY A 593 -8.20 25.89 -12.09
C GLY A 593 -7.24 26.25 -13.23
N CYS A 594 -6.08 25.58 -13.28
CA CYS A 594 -5.07 25.82 -14.32
C CYS A 594 -5.61 25.57 -15.74
N HIS A 595 -6.60 24.70 -15.90
CA HIS A 595 -7.26 24.41 -17.18
C HIS A 595 -8.12 25.59 -17.70
N GLU A 596 -8.55 26.48 -16.80
CA GLU A 596 -9.29 27.69 -17.15
C GLU A 596 -8.36 28.89 -17.33
N LYS A 597 -7.46 29.12 -16.37
CA LYS A 597 -6.56 30.25 -16.34
C LYS A 597 -5.31 29.98 -15.51
N CYS A 598 -4.15 30.26 -16.05
CA CYS A 598 -2.90 30.19 -15.31
C CYS A 598 -2.89 31.18 -14.13
N SER A 599 -2.69 30.70 -12.92
CA SER A 599 -2.66 31.51 -11.69
C SER A 599 -1.28 32.09 -11.35
N ALA A 600 -0.27 31.90 -12.21
CA ALA A 600 1.12 32.34 -12.05
C ALA A 600 1.72 31.88 -10.69
N CYS A 601 1.58 30.62 -10.36
CA CYS A 601 2.06 30.05 -9.11
C CYS A 601 3.60 29.93 -9.02
N GLY A 602 4.31 29.95 -10.14
CA GLY A 602 5.77 29.84 -10.21
C GLY A 602 6.28 28.42 -10.46
N ALA A 603 5.44 27.40 -10.40
CA ALA A 603 5.86 25.98 -10.42
C ALA A 603 6.58 25.55 -11.72
N ASN A 604 6.48 26.31 -12.77
CA ASN A 604 7.16 26.07 -14.05
C ASN A 604 8.48 26.86 -14.20
N ARG A 605 8.94 27.57 -13.18
CA ARG A 605 10.23 28.28 -13.25
C ARG A 605 11.37 27.28 -13.39
N GLY A 606 12.21 27.46 -14.44
CA GLY A 606 13.35 26.60 -14.72
C GLY A 606 13.00 25.17 -15.16
N ILE A 607 11.75 24.92 -15.51
CA ILE A 607 11.29 23.71 -16.19
C ILE A 607 10.87 24.13 -17.60
N ASP A 608 11.08 23.25 -18.57
CA ASP A 608 10.57 23.49 -19.92
C ASP A 608 9.06 23.82 -19.88
N PRO A 609 8.60 24.95 -20.37
CA PRO A 609 7.18 25.29 -20.44
C PRO A 609 6.33 24.19 -21.10
N ALA A 610 6.90 23.50 -22.10
CA ALA A 610 6.24 22.36 -22.77
C ALA A 610 5.97 21.17 -21.83
N ALA A 611 6.70 21.03 -20.72
CA ALA A 611 6.45 19.99 -19.72
C ALA A 611 5.15 20.20 -18.95
N CYS A 612 4.67 21.44 -18.83
CA CYS A 612 3.39 21.74 -18.16
C CYS A 612 2.23 21.64 -19.16
N THR A 613 1.27 20.76 -18.90
CA THR A 613 0.10 20.58 -19.77
C THR A 613 -0.69 21.88 -19.96
N TRP A 614 -0.84 22.71 -18.93
CA TRP A 614 -1.74 23.85 -18.88
C TRP A 614 -1.07 25.23 -18.77
N CYS A 615 0.24 25.28 -18.67
CA CYS A 615 0.95 26.58 -18.64
C CYS A 615 0.95 27.26 -20.03
N PRO A 616 1.13 28.59 -20.10
CA PRO A 616 1.36 29.26 -21.38
C PRO A 616 2.58 28.61 -22.09
N GLY A 617 2.37 28.15 -23.32
CA GLY A 617 3.36 27.36 -24.09
C GLY A 617 3.34 25.86 -23.82
N GLY A 618 2.43 25.36 -22.96
CA GLY A 618 2.27 23.93 -22.68
C GLY A 618 1.44 23.19 -23.74
N LYS A 619 1.51 21.83 -23.67
CA LYS A 619 0.88 20.92 -24.65
C LYS A 619 -0.62 21.21 -24.92
N ALA A 620 -1.40 21.63 -23.92
CA ALA A 620 -2.82 21.93 -24.07
C ALA A 620 -3.09 23.34 -24.67
N SER A 621 -2.13 24.28 -24.59
CA SER A 621 -2.29 25.57 -25.19
C SER A 621 -2.21 25.51 -26.73
N GLU A 622 -1.49 24.53 -27.27
CA GLU A 622 -1.41 24.26 -28.72
C GLU A 622 -2.68 23.56 -29.23
N LYS A 623 -3.25 22.63 -28.47
CA LYS A 623 -4.51 21.91 -28.81
C LYS A 623 -5.72 22.88 -28.86
N LYS A 624 -5.76 23.94 -28.04
CA LYS A 624 -6.85 24.94 -28.08
C LYS A 624 -6.89 25.75 -29.38
N THR A 625 -5.78 25.83 -30.08
CA THR A 625 -5.70 26.46 -31.41
C THR A 625 -6.11 25.50 -32.55
N GLU A 626 -6.06 24.18 -32.32
CA GLU A 626 -6.45 23.17 -33.32
C GLU A 626 -7.89 22.63 -33.14
N SER A 627 -8.51 22.77 -31.96
CA SER A 627 -9.82 22.20 -31.65
C SER A 627 -11.03 22.90 -32.26
N SER A 628 -10.82 23.83 -33.20
CA SER A 628 -11.88 24.37 -34.07
C SER A 628 -12.21 23.47 -35.27
N ARG A 629 -11.67 22.26 -35.35
CA ARG A 629 -11.93 21.37 -36.50
C ARG A 629 -12.17 19.93 -36.00
N GLU A 630 -13.38 19.43 -36.39
CA GLU A 630 -13.88 18.07 -36.41
C GLU A 630 -14.40 17.49 -35.06
N GLU A 631 -15.71 17.66 -34.89
CA GLU A 631 -16.53 16.67 -34.13
C GLU A 631 -16.39 15.28 -34.77
N LYS A 632 -15.54 14.47 -34.24
CA LYS A 632 -15.58 13.02 -34.53
C LYS A 632 -16.80 12.46 -33.83
N THR A 633 -17.79 12.05 -34.62
CA THR A 633 -18.92 11.25 -34.13
C THR A 633 -18.39 9.90 -33.62
N TYR A 634 -18.22 9.79 -32.31
CA TYR A 634 -17.91 8.53 -31.67
C TYR A 634 -19.10 7.59 -31.78
N ARG A 635 -18.87 6.38 -32.28
CA ARG A 635 -19.87 5.31 -32.22
C ARG A 635 -20.12 5.00 -30.75
N THR A 636 -21.35 5.24 -30.29
CA THR A 636 -21.82 4.76 -29.01
C THR A 636 -21.62 3.23 -28.96
N PRO A 637 -20.86 2.68 -28.02
CA PRO A 637 -20.78 1.23 -27.88
C PRO A 637 -22.19 0.67 -27.69
N ALA A 638 -22.51 -0.42 -28.37
CA ALA A 638 -23.80 -1.07 -28.20
C ALA A 638 -24.01 -1.37 -26.69
N ALA A 639 -25.17 -1.00 -26.17
CA ALA A 639 -25.53 -1.23 -24.79
C ALA A 639 -25.21 -2.70 -24.42
N ARG A 640 -24.37 -2.92 -23.41
CA ARG A 640 -24.08 -4.28 -22.92
C ARG A 640 -25.36 -4.96 -22.52
N PRO A 641 -25.57 -6.24 -22.90
CA PRO A 641 -26.70 -6.98 -22.41
C PRO A 641 -26.63 -7.04 -20.88
N THR A 642 -27.70 -6.68 -20.22
CA THR A 642 -27.85 -6.80 -18.77
C THR A 642 -27.57 -8.26 -18.38
N PRO A 643 -26.69 -8.54 -17.41
CA PRO A 643 -26.44 -9.92 -16.98
C PRO A 643 -27.75 -10.52 -16.43
N GLY A 644 -28.25 -11.53 -17.10
CA GLY A 644 -29.48 -12.21 -16.66
C GLY A 644 -30.43 -12.65 -17.76
N PHE A 645 -30.26 -12.21 -19.00
CA PHE A 645 -31.01 -12.74 -20.14
C PHE A 645 -30.06 -13.47 -21.11
N SER A 646 -29.97 -14.78 -20.99
CA SER A 646 -29.42 -15.64 -22.03
C SER A 646 -30.35 -15.56 -23.25
N ASP A 647 -29.79 -15.07 -24.36
CA ASP A 647 -30.43 -15.22 -25.67
C ASP A 647 -30.71 -16.71 -25.92
N PRO A 648 -31.95 -17.16 -26.23
CA PRO A 648 -32.24 -18.57 -26.40
C PRO A 648 -31.57 -19.29 -27.59
N GLY A 649 -30.66 -18.58 -28.28
CA GLY A 649 -29.98 -19.08 -29.50
C GLY A 649 -28.48 -19.31 -29.39
N THR A 650 -27.80 -18.94 -28.29
CA THR A 650 -26.35 -19.18 -28.15
C THR A 650 -26.09 -20.60 -27.61
N GLN A 651 -25.40 -21.43 -28.39
CA GLN A 651 -24.88 -22.70 -27.89
C GLN A 651 -24.03 -22.43 -26.64
N LYS A 652 -24.42 -23.03 -25.49
CA LYS A 652 -23.58 -23.00 -24.28
C LYS A 652 -22.23 -23.61 -24.63
N THR A 653 -21.17 -22.79 -24.48
CA THR A 653 -19.81 -23.27 -24.58
C THR A 653 -19.61 -24.43 -23.60
N VAL A 654 -19.22 -25.58 -24.14
CA VAL A 654 -18.99 -26.78 -23.32
C VAL A 654 -17.54 -26.70 -22.81
N TYR A 655 -17.36 -26.93 -21.51
CA TYR A 655 -16.06 -27.02 -20.87
C TYR A 655 -15.88 -28.42 -20.27
N ARG A 656 -14.64 -28.93 -20.30
CA ARG A 656 -14.25 -30.15 -19.57
C ARG A 656 -13.65 -29.80 -18.22
N ASN A 657 -13.81 -30.68 -17.24
CA ASN A 657 -13.20 -30.55 -15.92
C ASN A 657 -11.81 -31.18 -15.93
N VAL A 658 -10.84 -30.44 -15.48
CA VAL A 658 -9.43 -30.85 -15.43
C VAL A 658 -8.93 -30.66 -14.01
N ARG A 659 -8.19 -31.63 -13.53
CA ARG A 659 -7.55 -31.61 -12.21
C ARG A 659 -6.07 -31.32 -12.36
N VAL A 660 -5.61 -30.30 -11.63
CA VAL A 660 -4.23 -29.86 -11.57
C VAL A 660 -3.67 -30.24 -10.21
N ARG A 661 -2.59 -31.03 -10.20
CA ARG A 661 -1.82 -31.35 -8.99
C ARG A 661 -0.61 -30.43 -8.89
N PHE A 662 -0.33 -29.92 -7.71
CA PHE A 662 0.82 -29.06 -7.45
C PHE A 662 1.42 -29.30 -6.07
N VAL A 663 2.67 -28.91 -5.89
CA VAL A 663 3.43 -28.97 -4.63
C VAL A 663 3.39 -27.59 -3.99
N LYS A 664 3.29 -27.53 -2.66
CA LYS A 664 3.45 -26.34 -1.85
C LYS A 664 4.68 -26.47 -0.96
N GLU A 665 5.70 -25.70 -1.26
CA GLU A 665 7.00 -25.72 -0.60
C GLU A 665 7.53 -24.31 -0.33
N ASP A 666 8.75 -24.16 0.22
CA ASP A 666 9.37 -22.86 0.50
C ASP A 666 9.55 -22.03 -0.81
N PRO A 667 9.20 -20.73 -0.82
CA PRO A 667 8.72 -19.88 0.28
C PRO A 667 7.21 -19.91 0.53
N ALA A 668 6.41 -20.59 -0.30
CA ALA A 668 4.95 -20.62 -0.19
C ALA A 668 4.43 -21.41 1.03
N LEU A 669 5.28 -22.04 1.83
CA LEU A 669 4.88 -22.71 3.09
C LEU A 669 4.05 -21.80 3.99
N TYR A 670 4.44 -20.54 4.08
CA TYR A 670 3.95 -19.58 5.06
C TYR A 670 2.79 -18.71 4.57
N ILE A 671 2.18 -19.06 3.43
CA ILE A 671 0.96 -18.40 2.94
C ILE A 671 -0.29 -19.21 3.22
N GLY A 672 -1.40 -18.50 3.45
CA GLY A 672 -2.70 -19.11 3.75
C GLY A 672 -3.39 -19.68 2.50
N HIS A 673 -4.43 -20.49 2.71
CA HIS A 673 -5.20 -21.09 1.62
C HIS A 673 -5.78 -20.04 0.64
N LEU A 674 -6.27 -18.91 1.15
CA LEU A 674 -6.81 -17.84 0.29
C LEU A 674 -5.71 -17.17 -0.55
N ASP A 675 -4.51 -17.08 -0.02
CA ASP A 675 -3.35 -16.56 -0.75
C ASP A 675 -2.92 -17.55 -1.84
N VAL A 676 -2.87 -18.85 -1.55
CA VAL A 676 -2.64 -19.90 -2.56
C VAL A 676 -3.68 -19.78 -3.69
N ALA A 677 -4.95 -19.64 -3.34
CA ALA A 677 -6.02 -19.51 -4.34
C ALA A 677 -5.84 -18.24 -5.20
N ARG A 678 -5.41 -17.12 -4.62
CA ARG A 678 -5.12 -15.87 -5.32
C ARG A 678 -3.92 -16.02 -6.26
N VAL A 679 -2.82 -16.56 -5.76
CA VAL A 679 -1.60 -16.80 -6.56
C VAL A 679 -1.91 -17.75 -7.73
N MET A 680 -2.60 -18.87 -7.47
CA MET A 680 -2.97 -19.82 -8.53
C MET A 680 -3.96 -19.23 -9.54
N SER A 681 -4.86 -18.33 -9.11
CA SER A 681 -5.71 -17.58 -10.04
C SER A 681 -4.88 -16.74 -11.02
N ARG A 682 -3.84 -16.05 -10.51
CA ARG A 682 -2.89 -15.28 -11.36
C ARG A 682 -2.11 -16.21 -12.30
N VAL A 683 -1.66 -17.36 -11.81
CA VAL A 683 -0.97 -18.37 -12.64
C VAL A 683 -1.86 -18.78 -13.80
N VAL A 684 -3.13 -19.11 -13.55
CA VAL A 684 -4.09 -19.51 -14.57
C VAL A 684 -4.38 -18.36 -15.53
N THR A 685 -4.57 -17.14 -15.04
CA THR A 685 -4.78 -15.98 -15.91
C THR A 685 -3.57 -15.70 -16.79
N LYS A 686 -2.36 -15.71 -16.21
CA LYS A 686 -1.10 -15.46 -16.93
C LYS A 686 -0.75 -16.56 -17.94
N SER A 687 -1.20 -17.80 -17.72
CA SER A 687 -0.96 -18.91 -18.64
C SER A 687 -1.67 -18.75 -19.99
N GLY A 688 -2.66 -17.84 -20.11
CA GLY A 688 -3.43 -17.65 -21.34
C GLY A 688 -4.38 -18.80 -21.69
N LEU A 689 -4.57 -19.77 -20.80
CA LEU A 689 -5.46 -20.91 -21.03
C LEU A 689 -6.93 -20.43 -21.16
N PRO A 690 -7.71 -20.96 -22.11
CA PRO A 690 -9.12 -20.64 -22.27
C PRO A 690 -9.96 -21.34 -21.19
N VAL A 691 -9.97 -20.75 -19.99
CA VAL A 691 -10.68 -21.29 -18.81
C VAL A 691 -12.07 -20.71 -18.67
N TYR A 692 -12.92 -21.42 -17.93
CA TYR A 692 -14.25 -20.92 -17.56
C TYR A 692 -14.11 -19.87 -16.43
N TYR A 693 -14.75 -18.72 -16.66
CA TYR A 693 -14.88 -17.65 -15.65
C TYR A 693 -16.23 -17.71 -14.96
N THR A 694 -16.27 -17.32 -13.71
CA THR A 694 -17.52 -17.20 -12.96
C THR A 694 -18.44 -16.17 -13.60
N GLU A 695 -19.76 -16.44 -13.55
CA GLU A 695 -20.79 -15.51 -14.03
C GLU A 695 -21.05 -14.45 -12.94
N GLY A 696 -21.14 -13.18 -13.33
CA GLY A 696 -21.43 -12.07 -12.40
C GLY A 696 -20.60 -10.82 -12.69
N PHE A 697 -20.67 -9.84 -11.77
CA PHE A 697 -20.03 -8.52 -11.94
C PHE A 697 -18.50 -8.53 -11.83
N ASN A 698 -17.92 -9.57 -11.27
CA ASN A 698 -16.46 -9.75 -11.15
C ASN A 698 -16.08 -11.15 -11.64
N PRO A 699 -15.99 -11.37 -12.95
CA PRO A 699 -15.60 -12.67 -13.49
C PRO A 699 -14.18 -13.04 -13.03
N ARG A 700 -14.03 -14.25 -12.49
CA ARG A 700 -12.72 -14.82 -12.11
C ARG A 700 -12.61 -16.24 -12.64
N PRO A 701 -11.40 -16.75 -12.95
CA PRO A 701 -11.21 -18.14 -13.22
C PRO A 701 -11.86 -19.00 -12.14
N LYS A 702 -12.70 -19.96 -12.53
CA LYS A 702 -13.36 -20.82 -11.55
C LYS A 702 -12.42 -21.93 -11.11
N LEU A 703 -11.78 -21.73 -9.96
CA LEU A 703 -10.89 -22.67 -9.31
C LEU A 703 -11.61 -23.34 -8.13
N VAL A 704 -11.45 -24.66 -7.98
CA VAL A 704 -12.00 -25.40 -6.83
C VAL A 704 -10.89 -26.24 -6.22
N PHE A 705 -10.48 -25.88 -5.01
CA PHE A 705 -9.42 -26.57 -4.28
C PHE A 705 -9.97 -27.72 -3.44
N ALA A 706 -9.16 -28.77 -3.27
CA ALA A 706 -9.59 -29.99 -2.59
C ALA A 706 -9.84 -29.79 -1.09
N SER A 707 -8.84 -29.32 -0.36
CA SER A 707 -8.92 -29.11 1.09
C SER A 707 -7.97 -27.98 1.50
N PRO A 708 -8.40 -27.06 2.38
CA PRO A 708 -7.53 -26.02 2.91
C PRO A 708 -6.27 -26.61 3.55
N LEU A 709 -5.14 -25.93 3.38
CA LEU A 709 -3.89 -26.25 4.04
C LEU A 709 -3.49 -25.11 4.98
N SER A 710 -3.02 -25.48 6.18
CA SER A 710 -2.59 -24.50 7.18
C SER A 710 -1.34 -23.73 6.75
N VAL A 711 -1.17 -22.54 7.29
CA VAL A 711 0.08 -21.79 7.20
C VAL A 711 1.20 -22.59 7.88
N GLY A 712 2.39 -22.59 7.30
CA GLY A 712 3.53 -23.38 7.79
C GLY A 712 3.50 -24.86 7.37
N CYS A 713 2.45 -25.29 6.65
CA CYS A 713 2.35 -26.67 6.18
C CYS A 713 2.70 -26.77 4.69
N GLY A 714 3.67 -27.61 4.35
CA GLY A 714 3.99 -28.02 2.99
C GLY A 714 3.03 -29.09 2.48
N SER A 715 3.07 -29.36 1.16
CA SER A 715 2.29 -30.44 0.55
C SER A 715 2.87 -30.92 -0.76
N ASP A 716 2.90 -32.23 -0.94
CA ASP A 716 3.28 -32.89 -2.19
C ASP A 716 2.08 -33.22 -3.09
N CYS A 717 0.86 -32.90 -2.64
CA CYS A 717 -0.37 -33.43 -3.24
C CYS A 717 -1.53 -32.44 -3.28
N GLU A 718 -1.26 -31.14 -3.38
CA GLU A 718 -2.34 -30.15 -3.52
C GLU A 718 -3.07 -30.33 -4.84
N ILE A 719 -4.39 -30.17 -4.79
CA ILE A 719 -5.28 -30.38 -5.95
C ILE A 719 -6.17 -29.17 -6.16
N MET A 720 -6.25 -28.76 -7.42
CA MET A 720 -7.13 -27.72 -7.92
C MET A 720 -7.87 -28.20 -9.16
N ASP A 721 -9.21 -28.14 -9.18
CA ASP A 721 -10.01 -28.39 -10.36
C ASP A 721 -10.28 -27.09 -11.11
N ILE A 722 -10.05 -27.10 -12.42
CA ILE A 722 -10.34 -26.01 -13.37
C ILE A 722 -11.25 -26.51 -14.48
N ARG A 723 -11.86 -25.60 -15.24
CA ARG A 723 -12.63 -25.92 -16.43
C ARG A 723 -11.99 -25.24 -17.63
N VAL A 724 -11.69 -26.03 -18.66
CA VAL A 724 -11.06 -25.55 -19.91
C VAL A 724 -11.88 -25.97 -21.11
N LEU A 725 -11.64 -25.35 -22.27
CA LEU A 725 -12.26 -25.77 -23.53
C LEU A 725 -11.80 -27.19 -23.86
N PRO A 726 -12.68 -28.02 -24.50
CA PRO A 726 -12.40 -29.45 -24.75
C PRO A 726 -11.23 -29.75 -25.65
N GLU A 727 -10.89 -28.80 -26.53
CA GLU A 727 -9.79 -28.93 -27.50
C GLU A 727 -8.39 -28.78 -26.88
N VAL A 728 -8.28 -28.21 -25.68
CA VAL A 728 -6.99 -28.05 -25.00
C VAL A 728 -6.60 -29.37 -24.32
N THR A 729 -5.44 -29.91 -24.63
CA THR A 729 -4.95 -31.17 -24.06
C THR A 729 -4.37 -31.02 -22.66
N ASP A 730 -4.22 -32.11 -21.92
CA ASP A 730 -3.63 -32.08 -20.56
C ASP A 730 -2.15 -31.67 -20.62
N GLU A 731 -1.43 -32.06 -21.65
CA GLU A 731 -0.04 -31.70 -21.89
C GLU A 731 0.12 -30.18 -22.16
N GLU A 732 -0.77 -29.58 -22.95
CA GLU A 732 -0.78 -28.15 -23.22
C GLU A 732 -1.08 -27.36 -21.93
N ILE A 733 -2.03 -27.82 -21.12
CA ILE A 733 -2.35 -27.20 -19.84
C ILE A 733 -1.15 -27.28 -18.89
N LEU A 734 -0.54 -28.45 -18.77
CA LEU A 734 0.63 -28.64 -17.90
C LEU A 734 1.80 -27.76 -18.34
N ALA A 735 2.07 -27.69 -19.66
CA ALA A 735 3.13 -26.87 -20.20
C ALA A 735 2.89 -25.38 -19.96
N ALA A 736 1.66 -24.90 -20.20
CA ALA A 736 1.28 -23.50 -19.98
C ALA A 736 1.38 -23.08 -18.50
N LEU A 737 0.89 -23.90 -17.57
CA LEU A 737 0.99 -23.61 -16.14
C LEU A 737 2.43 -23.65 -15.63
N LYS A 738 3.26 -24.61 -16.10
CA LYS A 738 4.69 -24.67 -15.76
C LYS A 738 5.48 -23.49 -16.30
N ALA A 739 5.15 -23.00 -17.47
CA ALA A 739 5.83 -21.84 -18.08
C ALA A 739 5.68 -20.55 -17.27
N VAL A 740 4.60 -20.40 -16.50
CA VAL A 740 4.41 -19.26 -15.60
C VAL A 740 5.38 -19.28 -14.42
N GLY A 741 5.72 -20.45 -13.88
CA GLY A 741 6.76 -20.70 -12.89
C GLY A 741 6.63 -19.85 -11.64
N ILE A 742 5.90 -20.32 -10.64
CA ILE A 742 5.83 -19.68 -9.31
C ILE A 742 6.65 -20.49 -8.32
N LYS A 743 7.71 -19.90 -7.76
CA LYS A 743 8.54 -20.54 -6.74
C LYS A 743 7.68 -20.94 -5.54
N GLY A 744 7.83 -22.17 -5.08
CA GLY A 744 7.07 -22.68 -3.94
C GLY A 744 5.65 -23.20 -4.26
N LEU A 745 5.14 -23.01 -5.50
CA LEU A 745 3.88 -23.59 -5.98
C LEU A 745 4.10 -24.24 -7.36
N THR A 746 4.61 -25.44 -7.36
CA THR A 746 5.05 -26.15 -8.58
C THR A 746 3.98 -27.10 -9.09
N VAL A 747 3.43 -26.86 -10.28
CA VAL A 747 2.49 -27.77 -10.94
C VAL A 747 3.22 -29.03 -11.39
N THR A 748 2.74 -30.18 -10.94
CA THR A 748 3.39 -31.47 -11.18
C THR A 748 2.65 -32.32 -12.21
N ASP A 749 1.32 -32.31 -12.20
CA ASP A 749 0.50 -33.18 -13.04
C ASP A 749 -0.83 -32.52 -13.43
N VAL A 750 -1.39 -32.91 -14.56
CA VAL A 750 -2.70 -32.47 -15.07
C VAL A 750 -3.41 -33.69 -15.67
N TYR A 751 -4.67 -33.90 -15.31
CA TYR A 751 -5.48 -35.01 -15.79
C TYR A 751 -6.99 -34.72 -15.67
N GLU A 752 -7.80 -35.54 -16.35
CA GLU A 752 -9.26 -35.41 -16.29
C GLU A 752 -9.82 -35.63 -14.87
N ALA A 753 -10.66 -34.73 -14.41
CA ALA A 753 -11.30 -34.82 -13.08
C ALA A 753 -12.50 -35.81 -13.10
N LYS A 754 -12.23 -37.10 -12.92
CA LYS A 754 -13.25 -38.16 -12.94
C LYS A 754 -13.97 -38.38 -11.62
N SER A 755 -13.29 -38.09 -10.49
CA SER A 755 -13.80 -38.23 -9.13
C SER A 755 -14.22 -36.87 -8.55
N LYS A 756 -15.14 -36.89 -7.59
CA LYS A 756 -15.53 -35.65 -6.88
C LYS A 756 -14.62 -35.39 -5.71
N LEU A 757 -14.23 -34.14 -5.49
CA LEU A 757 -13.41 -33.73 -4.34
C LEU A 757 -14.03 -34.12 -2.98
N THR A 758 -15.35 -34.31 -2.93
CA THR A 758 -16.07 -34.79 -1.72
C THR A 758 -15.79 -36.25 -1.37
N GLU A 759 -15.10 -37.01 -2.21
CA GLU A 759 -14.66 -38.37 -1.92
C GLU A 759 -13.40 -38.41 -1.01
N ILE A 760 -12.74 -37.26 -0.82
CA ILE A 760 -11.63 -37.11 0.12
C ILE A 760 -12.19 -37.15 1.54
N THR A 761 -11.71 -38.09 2.34
CA THR A 761 -12.11 -38.24 3.75
C THR A 761 -10.97 -38.03 4.73
N ASP A 762 -9.75 -38.38 4.31
CA ASP A 762 -8.58 -38.34 5.17
C ASP A 762 -7.36 -37.76 4.41
N ALA A 763 -6.33 -37.38 5.17
CA ALA A 763 -5.06 -36.94 4.59
C ALA A 763 -3.89 -37.45 5.46
N ALA A 764 -2.83 -37.92 4.79
CA ALA A 764 -1.61 -38.32 5.45
C ALA A 764 -0.66 -37.14 5.62
N TYR A 765 -0.10 -37.00 6.79
CA TYR A 765 0.84 -35.93 7.15
C TYR A 765 2.10 -36.53 7.78
N ARG A 766 3.21 -35.81 7.61
CA ARG A 766 4.45 -35.97 8.35
C ARG A 766 4.77 -34.70 9.12
N LEU A 767 4.96 -34.83 10.44
CA LEU A 767 5.48 -33.78 11.31
C LEU A 767 6.90 -34.17 11.71
N ARG A 768 7.86 -33.26 11.54
CA ARG A 768 9.25 -33.47 11.93
C ARG A 768 9.64 -32.42 12.96
N PHE A 769 9.94 -32.88 14.18
CA PHE A 769 10.33 -32.04 15.30
C PHE A 769 11.85 -31.95 15.41
N HIS A 770 12.34 -30.72 15.38
CA HIS A 770 13.73 -30.35 15.63
C HIS A 770 13.82 -29.87 17.08
N SER A 771 14.48 -30.62 17.95
CA SER A 771 14.62 -30.28 19.36
C SER A 771 15.95 -30.80 19.90
N PRO A 772 16.62 -30.04 20.78
CA PRO A 772 17.81 -30.52 21.49
C PRO A 772 17.52 -31.72 22.41
N LYS A 773 16.23 -31.94 22.78
CA LYS A 773 15.79 -33.03 23.62
C LYS A 773 15.15 -34.17 22.84
N ALA A 774 15.15 -34.13 21.50
CA ALA A 774 14.59 -35.23 20.70
C ALA A 774 15.30 -36.57 21.00
N SER A 775 14.53 -37.62 21.19
CA SER A 775 15.06 -38.94 21.50
C SER A 775 14.09 -40.07 21.12
N ALA A 776 14.57 -41.30 21.09
CA ALA A 776 13.72 -42.47 20.88
C ALA A 776 12.63 -42.65 21.97
N ASP A 777 12.91 -42.23 23.21
CA ASP A 777 11.90 -42.22 24.28
C ASP A 777 10.78 -41.23 24.00
N CYS A 778 11.06 -40.04 23.42
CA CYS A 778 10.02 -39.11 22.99
C CYS A 778 9.09 -39.73 21.95
N ALA A 779 9.64 -40.41 20.96
CA ALA A 779 8.84 -41.12 19.95
C ALA A 779 7.90 -42.17 20.58
N ARG A 780 8.42 -42.98 21.49
CA ARG A 780 7.64 -43.99 22.22
C ARG A 780 6.53 -43.33 23.07
N ILE A 781 6.82 -42.28 23.79
CA ILE A 781 5.83 -41.54 24.60
C ILE A 781 4.71 -41.00 23.72
N ILE A 782 5.03 -40.42 22.54
CA ILE A 782 4.04 -39.93 21.60
C ILE A 782 3.09 -41.06 21.17
N GLU A 783 3.61 -42.21 20.73
CA GLU A 783 2.77 -43.32 20.30
C GLU A 783 1.86 -43.86 21.44
N GLU A 784 2.40 -43.99 22.66
CA GLU A 784 1.62 -44.42 23.80
C GLU A 784 0.53 -43.42 24.18
N ARG A 785 0.82 -42.13 24.14
CA ARG A 785 -0.10 -41.08 24.56
C ARG A 785 -1.33 -40.98 23.65
N PHE A 786 -1.16 -41.11 22.33
CA PHE A 786 -2.26 -41.07 21.39
C PHE A 786 -3.11 -42.35 21.33
N LYS A 787 -2.82 -43.37 22.11
CA LYS A 787 -3.72 -44.55 22.33
C LYS A 787 -4.86 -44.23 23.29
N THR A 788 -4.81 -43.09 23.99
CA THR A 788 -5.82 -42.65 24.97
C THR A 788 -6.38 -41.29 24.53
N PRO A 789 -7.58 -40.89 24.97
CA PRO A 789 -8.17 -39.60 24.58
C PRO A 789 -7.25 -38.42 24.87
N VAL A 790 -7.06 -37.55 23.85
CA VAL A 790 -6.28 -36.31 23.91
C VAL A 790 -7.24 -35.14 23.71
N ILE A 791 -7.54 -34.48 24.81
CA ILE A 791 -8.47 -33.34 24.81
C ILE A 791 -7.72 -32.06 24.49
N MET A 792 -8.16 -31.36 23.47
CA MET A 792 -7.62 -30.05 23.02
C MET A 792 -8.72 -28.99 22.95
N MET A 793 -8.38 -27.75 23.28
CA MET A 793 -9.27 -26.61 23.10
C MET A 793 -9.31 -26.20 21.65
N LYS A 794 -10.43 -26.38 20.96
CA LYS A 794 -10.62 -25.97 19.58
C LYS A 794 -11.32 -24.62 19.54
N LYS A 795 -10.67 -23.60 18.94
CA LYS A 795 -11.23 -22.27 18.69
C LYS A 795 -12.07 -22.28 17.43
N SER A 796 -13.26 -21.68 17.48
CA SER A 796 -14.14 -21.50 16.33
C SER A 796 -14.82 -20.13 16.40
N LYS A 797 -15.49 -19.70 15.31
CA LYS A 797 -16.28 -18.45 15.31
C LYS A 797 -17.40 -18.44 16.35
N SER A 798 -17.83 -19.61 16.83
CA SER A 798 -18.87 -19.77 17.85
C SER A 798 -18.33 -19.89 19.28
N GLY A 799 -17.02 -19.79 19.48
CA GLY A 799 -16.35 -19.90 20.78
C GLY A 799 -15.34 -21.05 20.86
N GLU A 800 -14.83 -21.28 22.04
CA GLU A 800 -13.87 -22.35 22.36
C GLU A 800 -14.62 -23.59 22.85
N LYS A 801 -14.19 -24.78 22.41
CA LYS A 801 -14.78 -26.09 22.82
C LYS A 801 -13.67 -27.12 23.01
N GLU A 802 -13.79 -27.89 24.06
CA GLU A 802 -12.96 -29.10 24.25
C GLU A 802 -13.36 -30.16 23.22
N VAL A 803 -12.36 -30.73 22.56
CA VAL A 803 -12.52 -31.78 21.54
C VAL A 803 -11.49 -32.86 21.79
N ASP A 804 -11.93 -34.11 21.82
CA ASP A 804 -11.03 -35.26 21.76
C ASP A 804 -10.54 -35.41 20.31
N ILE A 805 -9.26 -35.09 20.10
CA ILE A 805 -8.66 -35.16 18.77
C ILE A 805 -8.32 -36.59 18.34
N THR A 806 -8.20 -37.55 19.25
CA THR A 806 -7.86 -38.92 18.87
C THR A 806 -8.92 -39.60 18.04
N SER A 807 -10.18 -39.22 18.19
CA SER A 807 -11.28 -39.68 17.34
C SER A 807 -11.14 -39.31 15.87
N LEU A 808 -10.36 -38.24 15.57
CA LEU A 808 -10.12 -37.71 14.23
C LEU A 808 -8.76 -38.16 13.64
N ILE A 809 -8.00 -38.96 14.36
CA ILE A 809 -6.73 -39.57 13.97
C ILE A 809 -6.98 -41.02 13.57
N ARG A 810 -6.72 -41.39 12.32
CA ARG A 810 -6.89 -42.76 11.79
C ARG A 810 -5.69 -43.65 12.10
N SER A 811 -4.50 -43.06 12.02
CA SER A 811 -3.25 -43.71 12.38
C SER A 811 -2.24 -42.70 12.87
N LEU A 812 -1.33 -43.10 13.76
CA LEU A 812 -0.20 -42.30 14.18
C LEU A 812 0.95 -43.22 14.55
N THR A 813 2.13 -42.95 13.99
CA THR A 813 3.40 -43.59 14.35
C THR A 813 4.47 -42.52 14.54
N ALA A 814 5.40 -42.78 15.45
CA ALA A 814 6.49 -41.88 15.75
C ALA A 814 7.83 -42.62 15.68
N SER A 815 8.85 -41.97 15.14
CA SER A 815 10.19 -42.53 15.04
C SER A 815 11.25 -41.48 15.36
N PHE A 816 12.38 -41.89 15.90
CA PHE A 816 13.53 -41.04 16.11
C PHE A 816 14.60 -41.33 15.05
N ASP A 817 15.05 -40.28 14.35
CA ASP A 817 16.14 -40.36 13.39
C ASP A 817 17.43 -39.93 14.09
N GLU A 818 18.31 -40.89 14.38
CA GLU A 818 19.59 -40.62 15.03
C GLU A 818 20.53 -39.77 14.18
N THR A 819 20.38 -39.78 12.86
CA THR A 819 21.26 -39.06 11.96
C THR A 819 20.97 -37.55 11.97
N SER A 820 19.70 -37.20 11.95
CA SER A 820 19.25 -35.79 11.98
C SER A 820 18.92 -35.29 13.39
N GLY A 821 18.86 -36.19 14.41
CA GLY A 821 18.47 -35.83 15.77
C GLY A 821 17.02 -35.35 15.85
N THR A 822 16.13 -35.86 15.00
CA THR A 822 14.74 -35.37 14.91
C THR A 822 13.75 -36.50 15.27
N VAL A 823 12.57 -36.10 15.78
CA VAL A 823 11.43 -37.00 15.93
C VAL A 823 10.48 -36.77 14.76
N ALA A 824 10.22 -37.80 13.98
CA ALA A 824 9.24 -37.81 12.90
C ALA A 824 7.96 -38.48 13.35
N VAL A 825 6.81 -37.85 13.09
CA VAL A 825 5.47 -38.34 13.37
C VAL A 825 4.69 -38.45 12.09
N ASP A 826 4.40 -39.67 11.65
CA ASP A 826 3.53 -39.94 10.50
C ASP A 826 2.11 -40.19 11.01
N CYS A 827 1.15 -39.42 10.50
CA CYS A 827 -0.24 -39.57 10.94
C CYS A 827 -1.23 -39.39 9.79
N THR A 828 -2.35 -40.10 9.84
CA THR A 828 -3.49 -39.92 8.94
C THR A 828 -4.62 -39.24 9.71
N LEU A 829 -5.05 -38.10 9.26
CA LEU A 829 -6.02 -37.22 9.95
C LEU A 829 -7.27 -37.07 9.11
N ALA A 830 -8.43 -36.94 9.79
CA ALA A 830 -9.69 -36.65 9.14
C ALA A 830 -9.60 -35.32 8.34
N CYS A 831 -10.03 -35.38 7.06
CA CYS A 831 -9.89 -34.27 6.11
C CYS A 831 -11.13 -34.09 5.22
N SER A 832 -12.32 -34.38 5.74
CA SER A 832 -13.58 -34.18 5.00
C SER A 832 -14.22 -32.84 5.30
N SER A 833 -15.28 -32.49 4.59
CA SER A 833 -16.07 -31.27 4.85
C SER A 833 -16.83 -31.30 6.20
N SER A 834 -17.10 -32.50 6.75
CA SER A 834 -17.80 -32.71 8.03
C SER A 834 -16.84 -32.96 9.19
N GLU A 835 -15.71 -33.60 8.93
CA GLU A 835 -14.69 -33.94 9.93
C GLU A 835 -13.33 -33.45 9.44
N TYR A 836 -12.72 -32.54 10.19
CA TYR A 836 -11.40 -31.99 9.86
C TYR A 836 -10.57 -31.80 11.12
N LEU A 837 -9.37 -32.35 11.11
CA LEU A 837 -8.36 -32.11 12.12
C LEU A 837 -7.15 -31.39 11.49
N ASN A 838 -6.89 -30.17 11.97
CA ASN A 838 -5.66 -29.45 11.59
C ASN A 838 -4.45 -30.15 12.24
N PRO A 839 -3.38 -30.45 11.48
CA PRO A 839 -2.17 -31.07 12.02
C PRO A 839 -1.50 -30.25 13.14
N SER A 840 -1.73 -28.92 13.21
CA SER A 840 -1.23 -28.11 14.32
C SER A 840 -1.72 -28.59 15.70
N TYR A 841 -2.97 -29.10 15.81
CA TYR A 841 -3.47 -29.65 17.07
C TYR A 841 -2.71 -30.90 17.50
N VAL A 842 -2.22 -31.69 16.52
CA VAL A 842 -1.35 -32.84 16.82
C VAL A 842 0.01 -32.36 17.31
N ALA A 843 0.58 -31.33 16.65
CA ALA A 843 1.84 -30.72 17.07
C ALA A 843 1.74 -30.13 18.49
N ASP A 844 0.68 -29.33 18.74
CA ASP A 844 0.42 -28.73 20.05
C ASP A 844 0.21 -29.80 21.17
N ALA A 845 -0.47 -30.89 20.83
CA ALA A 845 -0.65 -32.01 21.77
C ALA A 845 0.68 -32.69 22.09
N ILE A 846 1.53 -32.95 21.09
CA ILE A 846 2.88 -33.49 21.28
C ILE A 846 3.70 -32.55 22.15
N ALA A 847 3.64 -31.25 21.88
CA ALA A 847 4.31 -30.23 22.67
C ALA A 847 3.92 -30.26 24.15
N ARG A 848 2.64 -30.44 24.43
CA ARG A 848 2.13 -30.51 25.81
C ARG A 848 2.46 -31.80 26.55
N GLU A 849 2.49 -32.92 25.84
CA GLU A 849 2.56 -34.26 26.43
C GLU A 849 4.00 -34.80 26.51
N THR A 850 4.97 -34.10 25.97
CA THR A 850 6.38 -34.48 25.99
C THR A 850 7.27 -33.37 26.53
N ASP A 851 8.37 -33.72 27.17
CA ASP A 851 9.41 -32.77 27.61
C ASP A 851 10.35 -32.32 26.46
N MET A 852 9.98 -32.67 25.24
CA MET A 852 10.79 -32.39 24.04
C MET A 852 10.82 -30.89 23.68
N ILE A 853 9.77 -30.16 24.05
CA ILE A 853 9.62 -28.75 23.66
C ILE A 853 10.47 -27.85 24.53
N THR A 854 11.29 -27.02 23.86
CA THR A 854 12.10 -25.92 24.42
C THR A 854 11.89 -24.70 23.58
N ASP A 855 12.44 -23.55 23.95
CA ASP A 855 12.38 -22.32 23.17
C ASP A 855 13.01 -22.48 21.77
N ASP A 856 13.96 -23.39 21.60
CA ASP A 856 14.62 -23.71 20.34
C ASP A 856 13.94 -24.84 19.56
N THR A 857 12.82 -25.37 20.05
CA THR A 857 12.09 -26.44 19.36
C THR A 857 11.18 -25.85 18.28
N TRP A 858 11.27 -26.40 17.08
CA TRP A 858 10.37 -26.09 15.97
C TRP A 858 10.01 -27.37 15.22
N HIS A 859 9.01 -27.29 14.35
CA HIS A 859 8.61 -28.45 13.57
C HIS A 859 8.27 -28.07 12.12
N GLU A 860 8.50 -29.00 11.22
CA GLU A 860 8.03 -28.98 9.84
C GLU A 860 6.79 -29.86 9.75
N THR A 861 5.82 -29.43 8.97
CA THR A 861 4.62 -30.23 8.67
C THR A 861 4.44 -30.31 7.17
N ALA A 862 4.22 -31.51 6.65
CA ALA A 862 3.95 -31.75 5.24
C ALA A 862 2.75 -32.68 5.06
N ARG A 863 1.84 -32.35 4.14
CA ARG A 863 0.78 -33.23 3.64
C ARG A 863 1.37 -34.12 2.55
N LEU A 864 1.36 -35.43 2.75
CA LEU A 864 1.96 -36.39 1.82
C LEU A 864 0.96 -36.92 0.80
N SER A 865 -0.29 -37.13 1.20
CA SER A 865 -1.35 -37.63 0.31
C SER A 865 -2.74 -37.27 0.81
N LEU A 866 -3.68 -37.21 -0.11
CA LEU A 866 -5.12 -37.14 0.14
C LEU A 866 -5.72 -38.53 -0.08
N LEU A 867 -6.61 -38.97 0.79
CA LEU A 867 -7.09 -40.35 0.83
C LEU A 867 -8.63 -40.43 0.76
N ARG A 868 -9.12 -41.53 0.15
CA ARG A 868 -10.52 -41.94 0.20
C ARG A 868 -10.80 -42.73 1.46
N ALA A 869 -12.08 -43.01 1.72
CA ALA A 869 -12.55 -43.78 2.86
C ALA A 869 -11.98 -45.22 2.91
N ASP A 870 -11.57 -45.75 1.78
CA ASP A 870 -10.92 -47.09 1.72
C ASP A 870 -9.39 -47.04 1.88
N GLY A 871 -8.85 -45.88 2.16
CA GLY A 871 -7.41 -45.67 2.36
C GLY A 871 -6.60 -45.54 1.08
N THR A 872 -7.25 -45.60 -0.10
CA THR A 872 -6.55 -45.39 -1.38
C THR A 872 -6.27 -43.90 -1.65
N GLU A 873 -5.14 -43.62 -2.31
CA GLU A 873 -4.78 -42.25 -2.70
C GLU A 873 -5.85 -41.65 -3.64
N PHE A 874 -6.28 -40.44 -3.33
CA PHE A 874 -7.22 -39.71 -4.15
C PHE A 874 -6.49 -39.07 -5.34
N ARG A 875 -6.96 -39.40 -6.53
CA ARG A 875 -6.53 -38.83 -7.79
C ARG A 875 -7.71 -38.34 -8.62
#